data_20671c4514d9d2dd39cdaec4680443c6
#
_entry.id   20671c4514d9d2dd39cdaec4680443c6
#
_cell.length_a   1.000
_cell.length_b   1.000
_cell.length_c   1.000
_cell.angle_alpha   90.00
_cell.angle_beta   90.00
_cell.angle_gamma   90.00
#
_symmetry.space_group_name_H-M   'P 1'
#
loop_
_entity.id
_entity.type
_entity.pdbx_description
1 polymer ?
#
loop_
_entity_poly.entity_id
_entity_poly.type
_entity_poly.pdbx_seq_one_letter_code
_entity_poly.pdbx_strand_id
1 'polypeptide(L)'
;NAAERTGSRYYKNNDIIEFQAEHSIFKAGQYWSVESVNGDKLMLKNEKGERAEFNPSTLPKNSKFTVDVFKKEIMKFSPGESLIFTKSRKDLGVKNGDAFSLKEVDVQNNTFTLKNEAGKELTLASNVLHNLSHDYALTAYKGQGKTVDRVMAQLESWRRNLVNERSFYVTLSRARHEARLYVDDVSKVVDALKKHDANKTTALQGVSHGEMKRAVEHMSLNGDTTDNRLLYADLNLAVEKLSHRQGVFSHTELLTETLKSSLGTYDVTDIEKAIYIQRSRGNIGLSYVNTDKPHAENFYTLPSNIRHETQIVRHMLQGKNRLAPVAGKSVIDRYLKAESEKAATGETEPLSEAAREAILKLLSSRDETVMLTGSDHSGHKDVMRSAGKIIAENSGYKVRGFSTNAEGVRQLKESIKSSTNIYYHLEQMEKRVASGQKLPNSRELWVVENVSQLGVESLLRLQQVARYAGARMVLVADKQENSLSWGNVPTLLSEQGITVFNFDHASKSLNPEINQATEKLVHGKIEEALDIISPMITEVNAEHDAAKDKTVRLSVLADTYLNMNSDDRAKTAIIVPDYFSRNKVDVQIRQGLEREGILSGKGITTSLYRNANLDPFQKREAGSYKAGQVVQFESNRPGIQKGVYYRIEAVKKETNELELLSLSDGKQASVSADSIAGSRNNSVHVFHVEKKEMRVGEKIRFTRSTPADMLTNGDGKSIPSKTGAVIERIDGTQLHIKLSSGRQVTVDSEKWKHIEWDYTHNLYNVKDRRFENVIIIMESWKKHFASQEALHNALTKSSLNLKIITDNKGKLLDSLRGNPGFRQTALQDKRVSIDRRELAAFDKQYGLGLSFGARSLLRVEAAIDKAVISAKDTFVDKTKPVVEKLRQYTRQKSL
;
A
#
# COMPACT_ATOMS: atom_id res chain seq x y z
N ASN A 1 1.02 30.46 -7.50
CA ASN A 1 0.41 29.26 -6.93
C ASN A 1 -0.97 28.99 -7.57
N ALA A 2 -1.67 27.91 -7.22
CA ALA A 2 -2.96 27.56 -7.83
C ALA A 2 -4.04 28.67 -7.67
N ALA A 3 -4.06 29.33 -6.52
CA ALA A 3 -5.00 30.43 -6.25
C ALA A 3 -4.69 31.69 -7.06
N GLU A 4 -3.42 31.97 -7.35
CA GLU A 4 -3.02 33.09 -8.21
C GLU A 4 -3.40 32.84 -9.67
N ARG A 5 -3.30 31.60 -10.15
CA ARG A 5 -3.64 31.24 -11.53
C ARG A 5 -5.14 31.39 -11.85
N THR A 6 -6.00 31.31 -10.84
CA THR A 6 -7.47 31.46 -11.00
C THR A 6 -7.98 32.90 -10.84
N GLY A 7 -7.14 33.82 -10.42
CA GLY A 7 -7.52 35.21 -10.19
C GLY A 7 -6.99 36.12 -11.28
N SER A 8 -7.88 36.80 -12.04
CA SER A 8 -7.50 37.72 -13.12
C SER A 8 -6.55 38.84 -12.67
N ARG A 9 -6.68 39.30 -11.42
CA ARG A 9 -5.84 40.38 -10.81
C ARG A 9 -4.33 40.05 -10.74
N TYR A 10 -3.94 38.76 -10.88
CA TYR A 10 -2.54 38.35 -10.85
C TYR A 10 -1.88 38.37 -12.24
N TYR A 11 -2.66 38.56 -13.30
CA TYR A 11 -2.18 38.69 -14.66
C TYR A 11 -1.93 40.15 -15.01
N LYS A 12 -0.92 40.40 -15.80
CA LYS A 12 -0.57 41.75 -16.29
C LYS A 12 -0.57 41.76 -17.80
N ASN A 13 -0.80 42.94 -18.34
CA ASN A 13 -0.65 43.14 -19.78
C ASN A 13 0.75 42.72 -20.23
N ASN A 14 0.85 42.02 -21.36
CA ASN A 14 2.03 41.42 -21.93
C ASN A 14 2.53 40.13 -21.22
N ASP A 15 1.88 39.61 -20.17
CA ASP A 15 2.14 38.26 -19.71
C ASP A 15 1.80 37.25 -20.83
N ILE A 16 2.57 36.19 -20.91
CA ILE A 16 2.32 35.10 -21.86
C ILE A 16 1.73 33.92 -21.09
N ILE A 17 0.59 33.41 -21.54
CA ILE A 17 -0.08 32.26 -20.97
C ILE A 17 0.12 31.07 -21.91
N GLU A 18 0.59 29.96 -21.38
CA GLU A 18 0.62 28.68 -22.07
C GLU A 18 -0.39 27.75 -21.42
N PHE A 19 -1.30 27.22 -22.20
CA PHE A 19 -2.26 26.21 -21.74
C PHE A 19 -1.61 24.84 -21.77
N GLN A 20 -1.57 24.15 -20.65
CA GLN A 20 -0.96 22.80 -20.53
C GLN A 20 -1.96 21.69 -20.90
N ALA A 21 -3.26 22.01 -20.94
CA ALA A 21 -4.34 21.13 -21.36
C ALA A 21 -5.35 21.92 -22.19
N GLU A 22 -6.13 21.26 -23.02
CA GLU A 22 -7.21 21.91 -23.76
C GLU A 22 -8.24 22.50 -22.80
N HIS A 23 -8.57 23.77 -23.02
CA HIS A 23 -9.56 24.51 -22.26
C HIS A 23 -10.38 25.42 -23.18
N SER A 24 -11.63 25.07 -23.43
CA SER A 24 -12.49 25.77 -24.41
C SER A 24 -11.83 25.80 -25.79
N ILE A 25 -11.57 26.98 -26.31
CA ILE A 25 -10.90 27.21 -27.61
C ILE A 25 -9.38 27.18 -27.54
N PHE A 26 -8.81 27.11 -26.31
CA PHE A 26 -7.38 27.16 -26.09
C PHE A 26 -6.80 25.73 -26.15
N LYS A 27 -5.88 25.48 -27.06
CA LYS A 27 -5.25 24.17 -27.25
C LYS A 27 -4.01 24.03 -26.36
N ALA A 28 -3.73 22.81 -25.92
CA ALA A 28 -2.51 22.51 -25.17
C ALA A 28 -1.24 22.87 -25.95
N GLY A 29 -0.31 23.54 -25.26
CA GLY A 29 0.97 23.98 -25.84
C GLY A 29 0.91 25.30 -26.63
N GLN A 30 -0.24 25.95 -26.76
CA GLN A 30 -0.34 27.26 -27.40
C GLN A 30 0.01 28.40 -26.44
N TYR A 31 0.70 29.42 -27.00
CA TYR A 31 1.05 30.64 -26.29
C TYR A 31 0.08 31.77 -26.64
N TRP A 32 -0.39 32.46 -25.61
CA TRP A 32 -1.29 33.59 -25.73
C TRP A 32 -0.79 34.78 -24.91
N SER A 33 -0.68 35.95 -25.48
CA SER A 33 -0.32 37.19 -24.77
C SER A 33 -1.56 37.85 -24.16
N VAL A 34 -1.44 38.31 -22.94
CA VAL A 34 -2.49 39.13 -22.28
C VAL A 34 -2.48 40.52 -22.87
N GLU A 35 -3.48 40.87 -23.65
CA GLU A 35 -3.65 42.23 -24.27
C GLU A 35 -4.25 43.19 -23.27
N SER A 36 -5.27 42.76 -22.51
CA SER A 36 -5.88 43.56 -21.44
C SER A 36 -6.52 42.71 -20.37
N VAL A 37 -6.66 43.29 -19.18
CA VAL A 37 -7.33 42.65 -18.01
C VAL A 37 -8.59 43.48 -17.72
N ASN A 38 -9.77 42.90 -17.93
CA ASN A 38 -11.07 43.57 -17.77
C ASN A 38 -11.91 42.84 -16.70
N GLY A 39 -11.86 43.32 -15.45
CA GLY A 39 -12.52 42.63 -14.34
C GLY A 39 -12.03 41.21 -14.14
N ASP A 40 -12.93 40.24 -14.22
CA ASP A 40 -12.56 38.80 -14.05
C ASP A 40 -12.11 38.12 -15.34
N LYS A 41 -12.02 38.86 -16.45
CA LYS A 41 -11.69 38.33 -17.75
C LYS A 41 -10.41 38.93 -18.32
N LEU A 42 -9.69 38.11 -19.08
CA LEU A 42 -8.50 38.51 -19.83
C LEU A 42 -8.83 38.52 -21.33
N MET A 43 -8.40 39.54 -22.03
CA MET A 43 -8.35 39.48 -23.50
C MET A 43 -6.98 38.92 -23.90
N LEU A 44 -6.96 37.80 -24.57
CA LEU A 44 -5.75 37.09 -25.02
C LEU A 44 -5.60 37.22 -26.52
N LYS A 45 -4.33 37.30 -26.97
CA LYS A 45 -3.96 37.33 -28.39
C LYS A 45 -2.88 36.30 -28.65
N ASN A 46 -3.08 35.46 -29.65
CA ASN A 46 -2.06 34.47 -30.04
C ASN A 46 -1.07 35.02 -31.09
N GLU A 47 -0.07 34.21 -31.47
CA GLU A 47 0.95 34.58 -32.45
C GLU A 47 0.37 34.85 -33.86
N LYS A 48 -0.81 34.29 -34.19
CA LYS A 48 -1.48 34.50 -35.46
C LYS A 48 -2.35 35.79 -35.47
N GLY A 49 -2.40 36.50 -34.34
CA GLY A 49 -3.20 37.69 -34.17
C GLY A 49 -4.66 37.43 -33.79
N GLU A 50 -5.07 36.21 -33.58
CA GLU A 50 -6.41 35.84 -33.14
C GLU A 50 -6.63 36.30 -31.70
N ARG A 51 -7.79 36.87 -31.40
CA ARG A 51 -8.18 37.36 -30.08
C ARG A 51 -9.22 36.47 -29.44
N ALA A 52 -9.09 36.19 -28.15
CA ALA A 52 -10.03 35.41 -27.40
C ALA A 52 -10.17 35.88 -25.94
N GLU A 53 -11.38 35.83 -25.44
CA GLU A 53 -11.66 36.12 -24.04
C GLU A 53 -11.43 34.88 -23.17
N PHE A 54 -10.72 35.02 -22.06
CA PHE A 54 -10.42 33.98 -21.11
C PHE A 54 -10.76 34.41 -19.68
N ASN A 55 -11.52 33.60 -18.97
CA ASN A 55 -11.77 33.80 -17.55
C ASN A 55 -10.94 32.82 -16.71
N PRO A 56 -9.90 33.27 -15.99
CA PRO A 56 -9.05 32.40 -15.18
C PRO A 56 -9.80 31.65 -14.08
N SER A 57 -10.95 32.14 -13.61
CA SER A 57 -11.74 31.49 -12.57
C SER A 57 -12.36 30.17 -13.04
N THR A 58 -12.44 29.94 -14.36
CA THR A 58 -12.92 28.69 -14.95
C THR A 58 -11.90 27.57 -14.89
N LEU A 59 -10.65 27.87 -14.55
CA LEU A 59 -9.61 26.88 -14.39
C LEU A 59 -9.89 25.96 -13.19
N PRO A 60 -9.63 24.66 -13.29
CA PRO A 60 -9.80 23.71 -12.18
C PRO A 60 -8.91 24.11 -10.99
N LYS A 61 -9.52 24.37 -9.82
CA LYS A 61 -8.82 24.83 -8.61
C LYS A 61 -7.73 23.88 -8.09
N ASN A 62 -7.80 22.61 -8.43
CA ASN A 62 -6.91 21.55 -7.91
C ASN A 62 -5.94 20.96 -8.94
N SER A 63 -5.84 21.52 -10.14
CA SER A 63 -4.94 21.00 -11.16
C SER A 63 -3.63 21.80 -11.18
N LYS A 64 -2.51 21.13 -10.91
CA LYS A 64 -1.15 21.71 -11.03
C LYS A 64 -0.74 22.05 -12.48
N PHE A 65 -1.57 21.73 -13.48
CA PHE A 65 -1.17 21.65 -14.88
C PHE A 65 -2.12 22.33 -15.86
N THR A 66 -2.77 23.40 -15.46
CA THR A 66 -3.74 24.06 -16.37
C THR A 66 -3.15 25.17 -17.21
N VAL A 67 -2.36 26.06 -16.62
CA VAL A 67 -1.68 27.14 -17.33
C VAL A 67 -0.33 27.46 -16.70
N ASP A 68 0.65 27.80 -17.51
CA ASP A 68 1.89 28.45 -17.11
C ASP A 68 1.89 29.90 -17.59
N VAL A 69 2.38 30.81 -16.73
CA VAL A 69 2.43 32.23 -17.01
C VAL A 69 3.88 32.68 -17.07
N PHE A 70 4.25 33.32 -18.16
CA PHE A 70 5.59 33.82 -18.42
C PHE A 70 5.58 35.33 -18.61
N LYS A 71 6.68 35.94 -18.25
CA LYS A 71 6.95 37.33 -18.68
C LYS A 71 7.69 37.29 -20.00
N LYS A 72 7.27 38.16 -20.93
CA LYS A 72 7.98 38.34 -22.18
C LYS A 72 9.19 39.22 -21.92
N GLU A 73 10.39 38.69 -22.21
CA GLU A 73 11.63 39.46 -22.16
C GLU A 73 12.25 39.50 -23.56
N ILE A 74 12.74 40.65 -23.93
CA ILE A 74 13.50 40.83 -25.17
C ILE A 74 14.97 40.62 -24.81
N MET A 75 15.53 39.55 -25.30
CA MET A 75 16.95 39.22 -25.08
C MET A 75 17.75 39.54 -26.34
N LYS A 76 18.95 40.09 -26.14
CA LYS A 76 19.92 40.30 -27.20
C LYS A 76 20.89 39.15 -27.23
N PHE A 77 21.15 38.60 -28.38
CA PHE A 77 22.07 37.48 -28.56
C PHE A 77 23.15 37.86 -29.57
N SER A 78 24.37 37.42 -29.30
CA SER A 78 25.56 37.61 -30.18
C SER A 78 26.17 36.25 -30.54
N PRO A 79 26.72 36.05 -31.73
CA PRO A 79 27.43 34.80 -32.07
C PRO A 79 28.53 34.50 -31.04
N GLY A 80 28.63 33.23 -30.66
CA GLY A 80 29.56 32.75 -29.64
C GLY A 80 28.94 32.63 -28.22
N GLU A 81 27.76 33.20 -28.00
CA GLU A 81 27.08 33.10 -26.69
C GLU A 81 26.54 31.69 -26.41
N SER A 82 26.59 31.29 -25.14
CA SER A 82 25.99 30.05 -24.66
C SER A 82 24.55 30.30 -24.19
N LEU A 83 23.62 29.51 -24.74
CA LEU A 83 22.19 29.58 -24.50
C LEU A 83 21.68 28.24 -23.97
N ILE A 84 20.67 28.29 -23.12
CA ILE A 84 20.04 27.11 -22.53
C ILE A 84 18.55 27.12 -22.74
N PHE A 85 17.98 25.97 -23.10
CA PHE A 85 16.53 25.83 -23.16
C PHE A 85 15.94 25.72 -21.75
N THR A 86 14.99 26.58 -21.42
CA THR A 86 14.32 26.63 -20.12
C THR A 86 13.08 25.72 -20.07
N LYS A 87 12.70 25.13 -21.23
CA LYS A 87 11.61 24.18 -21.37
C LYS A 87 11.92 23.14 -22.44
N SER A 88 11.41 21.92 -22.26
CA SER A 88 11.52 20.87 -23.29
C SER A 88 10.59 21.19 -24.46
N ARG A 89 11.10 21.16 -25.69
CA ARG A 89 10.41 21.40 -26.95
C ARG A 89 10.56 20.15 -27.82
N LYS A 90 9.51 19.36 -27.91
CA LYS A 90 9.51 18.10 -28.69
C LYS A 90 9.61 18.34 -30.18
N ASP A 91 9.02 19.43 -30.65
CA ASP A 91 9.08 19.87 -32.05
C ASP A 91 10.50 20.19 -32.50
N LEU A 92 11.35 20.67 -31.60
CA LEU A 92 12.78 20.94 -31.84
C LEU A 92 13.70 19.78 -31.41
N GLY A 93 13.15 18.78 -30.74
CA GLY A 93 13.90 17.66 -30.18
C GLY A 93 14.90 18.10 -29.10
N VAL A 94 14.50 19.08 -28.25
CA VAL A 94 15.34 19.60 -27.14
C VAL A 94 14.63 19.41 -25.79
N LYS A 95 15.46 19.28 -24.74
CA LYS A 95 14.99 19.13 -23.36
C LYS A 95 15.30 20.39 -22.54
N ASN A 96 14.54 20.56 -21.45
CA ASN A 96 14.87 21.60 -20.47
C ASN A 96 16.29 21.35 -19.92
N GLY A 97 17.13 22.36 -20.00
CA GLY A 97 18.54 22.28 -19.58
C GLY A 97 19.54 21.94 -20.70
N ASP A 98 19.08 21.67 -21.95
CA ASP A 98 19.99 21.49 -23.08
C ASP A 98 20.65 22.83 -23.42
N ALA A 99 21.99 22.82 -23.46
CA ALA A 99 22.83 23.97 -23.77
C ALA A 99 23.29 23.95 -25.23
N PHE A 100 23.33 25.14 -25.84
CA PHE A 100 23.74 25.38 -27.22
C PHE A 100 24.59 26.63 -27.29
N SER A 101 25.58 26.69 -28.16
CA SER A 101 26.27 27.93 -28.56
C SER A 101 25.56 28.55 -29.77
N LEU A 102 25.42 29.85 -29.76
CA LEU A 102 24.94 30.61 -30.90
C LEU A 102 26.03 30.68 -31.96
N LYS A 103 25.81 29.96 -33.06
CA LYS A 103 26.79 29.85 -34.15
C LYS A 103 26.73 31.06 -35.07
N GLU A 104 25.53 31.44 -35.51
CA GLU A 104 25.31 32.45 -36.54
C GLU A 104 23.99 33.17 -36.35
N VAL A 105 23.91 34.45 -36.73
CA VAL A 105 22.69 35.23 -36.78
C VAL A 105 22.56 35.75 -38.22
N ASP A 106 21.50 35.31 -38.89
CA ASP A 106 21.13 35.78 -40.23
C ASP A 106 20.05 36.89 -40.11
N VAL A 107 20.53 38.11 -40.25
CA VAL A 107 19.69 39.30 -40.11
C VAL A 107 18.74 39.44 -41.30
N GLN A 108 19.14 38.94 -42.50
CA GLN A 108 18.32 39.06 -43.73
C GLN A 108 17.09 38.15 -43.65
N ASN A 109 17.26 36.93 -43.19
CA ASN A 109 16.21 35.96 -43.05
C ASN A 109 15.54 35.97 -41.66
N ASN A 110 15.98 36.85 -40.77
CA ASN A 110 15.53 36.99 -39.39
C ASN A 110 15.58 35.65 -38.62
N THR A 111 16.70 34.91 -38.77
CA THR A 111 16.96 33.62 -38.12
C THR A 111 18.29 33.59 -37.38
N PHE A 112 18.43 32.61 -36.47
CA PHE A 112 19.67 32.34 -35.80
C PHE A 112 19.89 30.83 -35.67
N THR A 113 21.15 30.39 -35.77
CA THR A 113 21.55 28.98 -35.75
C THR A 113 22.27 28.67 -34.43
N LEU A 114 21.77 27.70 -33.72
CA LEU A 114 22.32 27.15 -32.49
C LEU A 114 23.03 25.83 -32.78
N LYS A 115 24.15 25.55 -32.09
CA LYS A 115 24.94 24.32 -32.20
C LYS A 115 25.24 23.79 -30.78
N ASN A 116 24.96 22.50 -30.52
CA ASN A 116 25.34 21.87 -29.25
C ASN A 116 26.73 21.18 -29.36
N GLU A 117 27.26 20.72 -28.22
CA GLU A 117 28.55 20.01 -28.16
C GLU A 117 28.55 18.71 -29.01
N ALA A 118 27.40 18.07 -29.18
CA ALA A 118 27.26 16.87 -30.00
C ALA A 118 27.18 17.17 -31.52
N GLY A 119 27.30 18.43 -31.93
CA GLY A 119 27.25 18.85 -33.32
C GLY A 119 25.84 19.06 -33.91
N LYS A 120 24.77 18.90 -33.10
CA LYS A 120 23.40 19.15 -33.55
C LYS A 120 23.20 20.65 -33.80
N GLU A 121 22.73 21.01 -34.99
CA GLU A 121 22.41 22.40 -35.35
C GLU A 121 20.88 22.59 -35.41
N LEU A 122 20.43 23.75 -34.93
CA LEU A 122 19.03 24.18 -34.91
C LEU A 122 18.96 25.61 -35.43
N THR A 123 18.19 25.84 -36.51
CA THR A 123 17.92 27.19 -37.01
C THR A 123 16.53 27.63 -36.58
N LEU A 124 16.43 28.75 -35.90
CA LEU A 124 15.23 29.25 -35.27
C LEU A 124 14.93 30.67 -35.76
N ALA A 125 13.66 31.00 -35.95
CA ALA A 125 13.22 32.33 -36.31
C ALA A 125 13.30 33.26 -35.10
N SER A 126 13.86 34.43 -35.23
CA SER A 126 14.14 35.36 -34.12
C SER A 126 12.87 36.00 -33.53
N ASN A 127 11.77 36.01 -34.29
CA ASN A 127 10.48 36.64 -33.87
C ASN A 127 9.56 35.65 -33.13
N VAL A 128 9.95 34.41 -32.93
CA VAL A 128 9.17 33.37 -32.23
C VAL A 128 9.66 33.21 -30.79
N LEU A 129 8.73 32.82 -29.90
CA LEU A 129 9.06 32.52 -28.51
C LEU A 129 9.78 31.16 -28.36
N HIS A 130 11.00 31.17 -27.86
CA HIS A 130 11.83 29.98 -27.86
C HIS A 130 12.09 29.37 -26.49
N ASN A 131 11.70 29.99 -25.41
CA ASN A 131 12.04 29.55 -24.05
C ASN A 131 13.58 29.36 -23.87
N LEU A 132 14.35 30.33 -24.37
CA LEU A 132 15.80 30.39 -24.26
C LEU A 132 16.23 31.35 -23.17
N SER A 133 17.36 31.09 -22.56
CA SER A 133 18.06 31.99 -21.63
C SER A 133 19.56 31.88 -21.83
N HIS A 134 20.31 32.90 -21.40
CA HIS A 134 21.77 32.78 -21.34
C HIS A 134 22.18 31.67 -20.37
N ASP A 135 23.21 30.91 -20.69
CA ASP A 135 23.76 29.82 -19.87
C ASP A 135 25.02 30.25 -19.08
N TYR A 136 25.13 31.52 -18.73
CA TYR A 136 26.27 32.02 -17.94
C TYR A 136 26.08 31.81 -16.44
N ALA A 137 24.85 31.80 -15.96
CA ALA A 137 24.53 31.61 -14.56
C ALA A 137 23.40 30.62 -14.36
N LEU A 138 23.62 29.65 -13.49
CA LEU A 138 22.68 28.62 -13.12
C LEU A 138 22.32 28.74 -11.65
N THR A 139 21.10 28.39 -11.30
CA THR A 139 20.76 28.16 -9.88
C THR A 139 21.47 26.92 -9.37
N ALA A 140 21.80 26.86 -8.07
CA ALA A 140 22.41 25.67 -7.45
C ALA A 140 21.63 24.39 -7.76
N TYR A 141 20.31 24.48 -7.82
CA TYR A 141 19.44 23.36 -8.16
C TYR A 141 19.60 22.87 -9.62
N LYS A 142 19.70 23.79 -10.59
CA LYS A 142 19.97 23.44 -12.00
C LYS A 142 21.41 22.94 -12.21
N GLY A 143 22.36 23.35 -11.36
CA GLY A 143 23.73 22.86 -11.32
C GLY A 143 23.87 21.45 -10.73
N GLN A 144 22.82 20.90 -10.13
CA GLN A 144 22.88 19.57 -9.52
C GLN A 144 23.09 18.49 -10.58
N GLY A 145 24.13 17.67 -10.41
CA GLY A 145 24.55 16.64 -11.37
C GLY A 145 25.60 17.08 -12.36
N LYS A 146 25.89 18.40 -12.52
CA LYS A 146 27.00 18.91 -13.33
C LYS A 146 28.29 18.97 -12.48
N THR A 147 29.45 18.75 -13.08
CA THR A 147 30.76 18.92 -12.44
C THR A 147 31.63 19.76 -13.36
N VAL A 148 32.20 20.82 -12.83
CA VAL A 148 33.03 21.79 -13.57
C VAL A 148 34.33 22.03 -12.83
N ASP A 149 35.34 22.54 -13.52
CA ASP A 149 36.62 22.76 -12.90
C ASP A 149 36.59 23.90 -11.87
N ARG A 150 35.87 24.95 -12.15
CA ARG A 150 35.74 26.14 -11.28
C ARG A 150 34.28 26.54 -11.11
N VAL A 151 33.88 26.87 -9.90
CA VAL A 151 32.54 27.38 -9.55
C VAL A 151 32.71 28.80 -8.99
N MET A 152 31.93 29.72 -9.48
CA MET A 152 31.70 31.03 -8.86
C MET A 152 30.27 31.09 -8.39
N ALA A 153 30.05 31.35 -7.10
CA ALA A 153 28.72 31.37 -6.53
C ALA A 153 28.48 32.65 -5.71
N GLN A 154 27.28 33.22 -5.90
CA GLN A 154 26.81 34.36 -5.12
C GLN A 154 25.91 33.88 -4.01
N LEU A 155 26.16 34.23 -2.77
CA LEU A 155 25.41 33.91 -1.57
C LEU A 155 25.11 35.20 -0.81
N GLU A 156 23.83 35.64 -0.82
CA GLU A 156 23.37 36.84 -0.11
C GLU A 156 22.67 36.44 1.18
N SER A 157 23.20 36.83 2.35
CA SER A 157 22.73 36.39 3.69
C SER A 157 21.26 36.59 3.96
N TRP A 158 20.63 37.58 3.32
CA TRP A 158 19.22 37.91 3.49
C TRP A 158 18.27 36.96 2.72
N ARG A 159 18.79 36.22 1.75
CA ARG A 159 18.02 35.20 1.01
C ARG A 159 17.94 33.87 1.75
N ARG A 160 17.26 33.87 2.88
CA ARG A 160 17.17 32.72 3.82
C ARG A 160 16.76 31.40 3.17
N ASN A 161 15.96 31.42 2.11
CA ASN A 161 15.51 30.20 1.41
C ASN A 161 16.58 29.62 0.48
N LEU A 162 17.61 30.38 0.13
CA LEU A 162 18.66 29.97 -0.80
C LEU A 162 20.01 29.76 -0.10
N VAL A 163 20.26 30.46 1.01
CA VAL A 163 21.46 30.29 1.84
C VAL A 163 21.18 29.28 2.94
N ASN A 164 21.44 28.02 2.63
CA ASN A 164 21.26 26.89 3.55
C ASN A 164 22.36 25.84 3.28
N GLU A 165 22.60 24.97 4.25
CA GLU A 165 23.66 23.97 4.21
C GLU A 165 23.61 23.10 2.95
N ARG A 166 22.42 22.65 2.53
CA ARG A 166 22.24 21.80 1.35
C ARG A 166 22.58 22.53 0.05
N SER A 167 22.09 23.76 -0.12
CA SER A 167 22.40 24.56 -1.32
C SER A 167 23.89 24.91 -1.38
N PHE A 168 24.50 25.19 -0.24
CA PHE A 168 25.91 25.43 -0.11
C PHE A 168 26.74 24.20 -0.49
N TYR A 169 26.40 23.03 0.08
CA TYR A 169 27.05 21.76 -0.27
C TYR A 169 26.90 21.42 -1.76
N VAL A 170 25.67 21.54 -2.32
CA VAL A 170 25.43 21.31 -3.74
C VAL A 170 26.29 22.22 -4.60
N THR A 171 26.41 23.47 -4.24
CA THR A 171 27.22 24.47 -5.00
C THR A 171 28.71 24.12 -4.96
N LEU A 172 29.27 23.88 -3.78
CA LEU A 172 30.70 23.57 -3.64
C LEU A 172 31.10 22.23 -4.27
N SER A 173 30.23 21.23 -4.11
CA SER A 173 30.49 19.88 -4.66
C SER A 173 30.45 19.84 -6.20
N ARG A 174 30.15 20.92 -6.88
CA ARG A 174 30.24 21.03 -8.35
C ARG A 174 31.67 21.35 -8.82
N ALA A 175 32.52 21.96 -7.98
CA ALA A 175 33.88 22.32 -8.34
C ALA A 175 34.83 21.14 -8.20
N ARG A 176 35.70 20.91 -9.23
CA ARG A 176 36.82 19.97 -9.17
C ARG A 176 38.05 20.57 -8.52
N HIS A 177 38.33 21.84 -8.83
CA HIS A 177 39.58 22.49 -8.48
C HIS A 177 39.39 23.74 -7.64
N GLU A 178 38.46 24.62 -7.97
CA GLU A 178 38.32 25.91 -7.31
C GLU A 178 36.85 26.32 -7.15
N ALA A 179 36.45 26.80 -5.96
CA ALA A 179 35.18 27.44 -5.72
C ALA A 179 35.42 28.85 -5.15
N ARG A 180 34.87 29.87 -5.81
CA ARG A 180 34.88 31.27 -5.35
C ARG A 180 33.50 31.68 -4.93
N LEU A 181 33.36 32.16 -3.70
CA LEU A 181 32.13 32.60 -3.14
C LEU A 181 32.09 34.13 -3.03
N TYR A 182 31.05 34.72 -3.54
CA TYR A 182 30.77 36.16 -3.44
C TYR A 182 29.63 36.35 -2.45
N VAL A 183 29.94 37.01 -1.34
CA VAL A 183 29.02 37.16 -0.21
C VAL A 183 28.88 38.64 0.18
N ASP A 184 27.70 39.02 0.68
CA ASP A 184 27.44 40.37 1.22
C ASP A 184 28.08 40.53 2.62
N ASP A 185 28.02 39.50 3.46
CA ASP A 185 28.56 39.47 4.83
C ASP A 185 28.85 38.01 5.23
N VAL A 186 30.14 37.72 5.43
CA VAL A 186 30.60 36.36 5.76
C VAL A 186 30.00 35.86 7.05
N SER A 187 29.92 36.69 8.08
CA SER A 187 29.43 36.29 9.39
C SER A 187 27.92 35.91 9.33
N LYS A 188 27.13 36.73 8.62
CA LYS A 188 25.71 36.49 8.44
C LYS A 188 25.43 35.28 7.56
N VAL A 189 26.24 35.04 6.53
CA VAL A 189 26.11 33.82 5.69
C VAL A 189 26.45 32.58 6.51
N VAL A 190 27.50 32.59 7.31
CA VAL A 190 27.83 31.47 8.21
C VAL A 190 26.73 31.22 9.23
N ASP A 191 26.17 32.27 9.81
CA ASP A 191 25.03 32.14 10.74
C ASP A 191 23.77 31.61 10.06
N ALA A 192 23.51 32.02 8.82
CA ALA A 192 22.39 31.50 8.04
C ALA A 192 22.56 30.02 7.73
N LEU A 193 23.77 29.59 7.33
CA LEU A 193 24.10 28.19 7.07
C LEU A 193 23.96 27.31 8.31
N LYS A 194 24.37 27.79 9.49
CA LYS A 194 24.18 27.05 10.76
C LYS A 194 22.74 26.92 11.20
N LYS A 195 21.88 27.88 10.83
CA LYS A 195 20.46 27.93 11.27
C LYS A 195 19.49 27.27 10.28
N HIS A 196 19.89 27.08 9.02
CA HIS A 196 19.03 26.62 7.96
C HIS A 196 19.62 25.40 7.23
N ASP A 197 19.14 24.21 7.57
CA ASP A 197 19.55 22.95 6.94
C ASP A 197 18.80 22.66 5.62
N ALA A 198 17.81 23.47 5.24
CA ALA A 198 16.93 23.30 4.06
C ALA A 198 16.13 22.00 4.04
N ASN A 199 16.03 21.31 5.14
CA ASN A 199 15.12 20.21 5.22
C ASN A 199 13.69 20.76 5.12
N LYS A 200 13.00 20.47 4.03
CA LYS A 200 11.55 20.63 3.95
C LYS A 200 10.93 19.57 4.85
N THR A 201 11.04 19.80 6.15
CA THR A 201 10.42 18.94 7.12
C THR A 201 8.90 19.12 7.03
N THR A 202 8.17 18.02 6.99
CA THR A 202 6.78 18.03 7.44
C THR A 202 6.78 18.40 8.92
N ALA A 203 5.71 18.98 9.43
CA ALA A 203 5.63 19.46 10.81
C ALA A 203 6.04 18.41 11.86
N LEU A 204 6.07 17.12 11.51
CA LEU A 204 6.44 15.99 12.35
C LEU A 204 7.90 15.49 12.16
N GLN A 205 8.58 15.83 11.07
CA GLN A 205 9.95 15.38 10.80
C GLN A 205 11.04 16.26 11.43
N GLY A 206 10.68 17.44 11.92
CA GLY A 206 11.62 18.42 12.46
C GLY A 206 11.77 18.41 13.99
N VAL A 207 10.99 17.57 14.67
CA VAL A 207 11.02 17.52 16.15
C VAL A 207 11.61 16.17 16.54
N SER A 208 12.90 16.16 16.90
CA SER A 208 13.50 14.98 17.50
C SER A 208 12.86 14.71 18.87
N HIS A 209 12.77 13.44 19.25
CA HIS A 209 12.24 13.06 20.57
C HIS A 209 12.99 13.76 21.72
N GLY A 210 14.29 14.03 21.57
CA GLY A 210 15.11 14.76 22.54
C GLY A 210 14.84 16.27 22.59
N GLU A 211 14.45 16.91 21.47
CA GLU A 211 13.99 18.30 21.47
C GLU A 211 12.61 18.44 22.10
N MET A 212 11.75 17.45 21.83
CA MET A 212 10.43 17.36 22.46
C MET A 212 10.56 17.21 23.98
N LYS A 213 11.43 16.32 24.45
CA LYS A 213 11.72 16.12 25.87
C LYS A 213 12.27 17.39 26.54
N ARG A 214 13.24 18.07 25.92
CA ARG A 214 13.80 19.33 26.39
C ARG A 214 12.79 20.48 26.42
N ALA A 215 11.93 20.57 25.41
CA ALA A 215 10.86 21.57 25.39
C ALA A 215 9.85 21.34 26.52
N VAL A 216 9.53 20.07 26.80
CA VAL A 216 8.63 19.69 27.90
C VAL A 216 9.29 19.95 29.26
N GLU A 217 10.55 19.62 29.48
CA GLU A 217 11.30 19.94 30.72
C GLU A 217 11.38 21.45 30.95
N HIS A 218 11.58 22.26 29.90
CA HIS A 218 11.56 23.73 30.00
C HIS A 218 10.18 24.30 30.35
N MET A 219 9.12 23.67 29.81
CA MET A 219 7.73 24.06 30.11
C MET A 219 7.30 23.69 31.52
N SER A 220 7.77 22.56 32.07
CA SER A 220 7.47 22.12 33.42
C SER A 220 8.08 23.05 34.50
N LEU A 221 9.13 23.79 34.17
CA LEU A 221 9.81 24.73 35.05
C LEU A 221 9.20 26.15 35.06
N ASN A 222 8.42 26.52 34.06
CA ASN A 222 7.86 27.88 33.89
C ASN A 222 6.32 27.89 33.94
N GLY A 223 5.71 27.17 34.88
CA GLY A 223 4.26 27.04 35.00
C GLY A 223 3.47 28.28 34.59
N ASP A 224 2.81 28.27 33.48
CA ASP A 224 1.50 28.88 33.16
C ASP A 224 1.15 29.09 31.68
N THR A 225 1.89 28.58 30.71
CA THR A 225 1.38 28.52 29.34
C THR A 225 1.68 27.16 28.77
N THR A 226 0.74 26.28 28.93
CA THR A 226 0.77 24.97 28.27
C THR A 226 0.76 25.18 26.76
N ASP A 227 1.92 25.21 26.11
CA ASP A 227 2.01 25.16 24.67
C ASP A 227 1.59 23.77 24.22
N ASN A 228 0.29 23.62 23.96
CA ASN A 228 -0.33 22.37 23.52
C ASN A 228 0.17 21.85 22.16
N ARG A 229 1.13 22.53 21.51
CA ARG A 229 1.66 22.13 20.20
C ARG A 229 2.28 20.75 20.21
N LEU A 230 3.02 20.40 21.27
CA LEU A 230 3.64 19.08 21.39
C LEU A 230 2.61 17.99 21.66
N LEU A 231 1.64 18.26 22.52
CA LEU A 231 0.51 17.35 22.76
C LEU A 231 -0.29 17.11 21.48
N TYR A 232 -0.53 18.15 20.69
CA TYR A 232 -1.19 18.01 19.38
C TYR A 232 -0.34 17.25 18.36
N ALA A 233 0.98 17.36 18.40
CA ALA A 233 1.87 16.59 17.54
C ALA A 233 1.83 15.09 17.90
N ASP A 234 1.88 14.75 19.17
CA ASP A 234 1.77 13.37 19.67
C ASP A 234 0.39 12.76 19.35
N LEU A 235 -0.67 13.57 19.52
CA LEU A 235 -2.02 13.16 19.19
C LEU A 235 -2.17 12.91 17.67
N ASN A 236 -1.63 13.79 16.83
CA ASN A 236 -1.66 13.59 15.37
C ASN A 236 -0.86 12.37 14.95
N LEU A 237 0.30 12.12 15.56
CA LEU A 237 1.08 10.92 15.34
C LEU A 237 0.29 9.65 15.73
N ALA A 238 -0.40 9.67 16.84
CA ALA A 238 -1.28 8.57 17.28
C ALA A 238 -2.42 8.34 16.28
N VAL A 239 -3.06 9.41 15.80
CA VAL A 239 -4.11 9.36 14.77
C VAL A 239 -3.58 8.77 13.47
N GLU A 240 -2.41 9.20 12.99
CA GLU A 240 -1.79 8.63 11.79
C GLU A 240 -1.47 7.15 11.94
N LYS A 241 -0.87 6.75 13.06
CA LYS A 241 -0.55 5.34 13.37
C LYS A 241 -1.80 4.47 13.36
N LEU A 242 -2.87 4.92 14.01
CA LEU A 242 -4.15 4.21 14.06
C LEU A 242 -4.81 4.14 12.68
N SER A 243 -4.87 5.25 11.97
CA SER A 243 -5.47 5.31 10.62
C SER A 243 -4.75 4.45 9.60
N HIS A 244 -3.45 4.22 9.77
CA HIS A 244 -2.71 3.30 8.90
C HIS A 244 -3.09 1.83 9.12
N ARG A 245 -3.56 1.50 10.33
CA ARG A 245 -3.92 0.12 10.72
C ARG A 245 -5.40 -0.18 10.54
N GLN A 246 -6.24 0.82 10.71
CA GLN A 246 -7.71 0.66 10.72
C GLN A 246 -8.43 1.94 10.29
N GLY A 247 -9.56 1.78 9.57
CA GLY A 247 -10.34 2.91 9.07
C GLY A 247 -11.09 3.65 10.18
N VAL A 248 -11.42 2.95 11.27
CA VAL A 248 -12.12 3.47 12.45
C VAL A 248 -11.42 2.98 13.70
N PHE A 249 -11.18 3.85 14.67
CA PHE A 249 -10.52 3.53 15.93
C PHE A 249 -11.29 4.14 17.12
N SER A 250 -11.18 3.49 18.27
CA SER A 250 -11.90 3.90 19.45
C SER A 250 -11.17 5.01 20.22
N HIS A 251 -11.91 5.68 21.10
CA HIS A 251 -11.36 6.69 22.02
C HIS A 251 -10.26 6.11 22.91
N THR A 252 -10.46 4.91 23.45
CA THR A 252 -9.49 4.21 24.29
C THR A 252 -8.21 3.88 23.52
N GLU A 253 -8.32 3.46 22.24
CA GLU A 253 -7.14 3.23 21.39
C GLU A 253 -6.38 4.52 21.12
N LEU A 254 -7.09 5.63 20.86
CA LEU A 254 -6.48 6.94 20.64
C LEU A 254 -5.77 7.46 21.89
N LEU A 255 -6.40 7.38 23.04
CA LEU A 255 -5.77 7.72 24.32
C LEU A 255 -4.52 6.88 24.57
N THR A 256 -4.65 5.56 24.41
CA THR A 256 -3.55 4.62 24.66
C THR A 256 -2.35 4.88 23.73
N GLU A 257 -2.60 5.12 22.45
CA GLU A 257 -1.52 5.36 21.48
C GLU A 257 -0.87 6.75 21.71
N THR A 258 -1.66 7.76 22.08
CA THR A 258 -1.15 9.09 22.44
C THR A 258 -0.29 9.02 23.70
N LEU A 259 -0.75 8.33 24.77
CA LEU A 259 0.04 8.11 25.99
C LEU A 259 1.37 7.40 25.71
N LYS A 260 1.36 6.39 24.82
CA LYS A 260 2.61 5.71 24.41
C LYS A 260 3.56 6.64 23.67
N SER A 261 3.03 7.50 22.79
CA SER A 261 3.83 8.45 22.02
C SER A 261 4.42 9.55 22.90
N SER A 262 3.68 10.02 23.91
CA SER A 262 4.09 11.07 24.84
C SER A 262 4.93 10.57 26.02
N LEU A 263 5.16 9.25 26.14
CA LEU A 263 5.94 8.61 27.22
C LEU A 263 5.50 9.05 28.65
N GLY A 264 4.21 9.30 28.84
CA GLY A 264 3.66 9.73 30.13
C GLY A 264 3.93 11.21 30.49
N THR A 265 4.28 12.03 29.49
CA THR A 265 4.49 13.48 29.66
C THR A 265 3.19 14.21 29.99
N TYR A 266 2.06 13.70 29.49
CA TYR A 266 0.72 14.26 29.68
C TYR A 266 -0.16 13.27 30.45
N ASP A 267 -1.08 13.80 31.26
CA ASP A 267 -2.10 12.97 31.87
C ASP A 267 -3.29 12.73 30.92
N VAL A 268 -4.17 11.80 31.29
CA VAL A 268 -5.35 11.44 30.46
C VAL A 268 -6.24 12.66 30.23
N THR A 269 -6.39 13.53 31.22
CA THR A 269 -7.25 14.71 31.15
C THR A 269 -6.75 15.73 30.11
N ASP A 270 -5.44 15.90 30.00
CA ASP A 270 -4.83 16.80 29.01
C ASP A 270 -5.04 16.28 27.60
N ILE A 271 -4.86 14.96 27.42
CA ILE A 271 -5.09 14.31 26.13
C ILE A 271 -6.58 14.39 25.74
N GLU A 272 -7.50 14.16 26.66
CA GLU A 272 -8.94 14.30 26.39
C GLU A 272 -9.33 15.71 25.99
N LYS A 273 -8.81 16.74 26.69
CA LYS A 273 -8.99 18.14 26.29
C LYS A 273 -8.43 18.40 24.89
N ALA A 274 -7.25 17.87 24.59
CA ALA A 274 -6.63 18.02 23.30
C ALA A 274 -7.46 17.35 22.18
N ILE A 275 -7.96 16.14 22.41
CA ILE A 275 -8.86 15.44 21.48
C ILE A 275 -10.12 16.29 21.24
N TYR A 276 -10.74 16.80 22.29
CA TYR A 276 -11.92 17.65 22.16
C TYR A 276 -11.66 18.91 21.33
N ILE A 277 -10.54 19.61 21.60
CA ILE A 277 -10.17 20.83 20.87
C ILE A 277 -9.84 20.54 19.41
N GLN A 278 -9.06 19.51 19.14
CA GLN A 278 -8.70 19.13 17.76
C GLN A 278 -9.91 18.65 16.97
N ARG A 279 -10.84 17.97 17.63
CA ARG A 279 -12.14 17.60 17.06
C ARG A 279 -12.98 18.81 16.70
N SER A 280 -13.14 19.77 17.61
CA SER A 280 -13.93 20.97 17.37
C SER A 280 -13.36 21.84 16.25
N ARG A 281 -12.05 21.75 15.99
CA ARG A 281 -11.35 22.41 14.88
C ARG A 281 -11.39 21.61 13.58
N GLY A 282 -11.96 20.41 13.56
CA GLY A 282 -11.99 19.53 12.39
C GLY A 282 -10.62 18.91 12.00
N ASN A 283 -9.59 19.06 12.84
CA ASN A 283 -8.25 18.54 12.56
C ASN A 283 -8.13 17.04 12.86
N ILE A 284 -8.84 16.53 13.82
CA ILE A 284 -9.05 15.11 14.05
C ILE A 284 -10.42 14.78 13.52
N GLY A 285 -10.48 13.75 12.69
CA GLY A 285 -11.65 13.36 11.93
C GLY A 285 -12.96 13.28 12.72
N LEU A 286 -14.02 13.03 11.99
CA LEU A 286 -15.38 12.94 12.50
C LEU A 286 -15.46 11.94 13.65
N SER A 287 -16.04 12.37 14.78
CA SER A 287 -16.34 11.49 15.88
C SER A 287 -17.80 11.04 15.80
N TYR A 288 -18.02 9.83 16.21
CA TYR A 288 -19.35 9.25 16.23
C TYR A 288 -19.66 8.73 17.62
N VAL A 289 -20.82 9.11 18.10
CA VAL A 289 -21.37 8.60 19.36
C VAL A 289 -22.45 7.60 18.99
N ASN A 290 -22.30 6.38 19.44
CA ASN A 290 -23.42 5.45 19.43
C ASN A 290 -24.42 5.91 20.50
N THR A 291 -25.47 6.59 20.09
CA THR A 291 -26.48 7.21 20.98
C THR A 291 -27.36 6.20 21.70
N ASP A 292 -27.32 4.92 21.33
CA ASP A 292 -28.19 3.90 21.89
C ASP A 292 -27.75 3.33 23.24
N LYS A 293 -26.57 3.73 23.74
CA LYS A 293 -26.05 3.33 25.06
C LYS A 293 -25.39 4.49 25.78
N PRO A 294 -25.83 4.85 26.99
CA PRO A 294 -25.32 6.03 27.73
C PRO A 294 -23.84 5.96 28.15
N HIS A 295 -23.16 4.83 27.95
CA HIS A 295 -21.73 4.64 28.20
C HIS A 295 -20.99 4.09 26.97
N ALA A 296 -21.47 4.38 25.78
CA ALA A 296 -20.86 3.90 24.55
C ALA A 296 -19.53 4.61 24.28
N GLU A 297 -18.49 3.84 23.98
CA GLU A 297 -17.19 4.32 23.58
C GLU A 297 -17.30 5.15 22.29
N ASN A 298 -16.62 6.31 22.23
CA ASN A 298 -16.55 7.13 21.03
C ASN A 298 -15.61 6.48 20.00
N PHE A 299 -15.97 6.60 18.73
CA PHE A 299 -15.17 6.12 17.62
C PHE A 299 -14.81 7.28 16.68
N TYR A 300 -13.64 7.20 16.08
CA TYR A 300 -13.10 8.24 15.21
C TYR A 300 -12.66 7.64 13.87
N THR A 301 -12.72 8.44 12.82
CA THR A 301 -12.12 8.14 11.52
C THR A 301 -11.56 9.42 10.90
N LEU A 302 -10.58 9.30 10.02
CA LEU A 302 -10.05 10.45 9.30
C LEU A 302 -10.95 10.83 8.11
N PRO A 303 -11.11 12.13 7.85
CA PRO A 303 -11.76 12.62 6.63
C PRO A 303 -11.11 12.09 5.34
N SER A 304 -9.80 11.86 5.34
CA SER A 304 -9.10 11.25 4.23
C SER A 304 -9.56 9.82 3.95
N ASN A 305 -9.86 9.04 4.99
CA ASN A 305 -10.33 7.66 4.84
C ASN A 305 -11.67 7.64 4.11
N ILE A 306 -12.63 8.45 4.59
CA ILE A 306 -13.95 8.60 3.94
C ILE A 306 -13.79 9.04 2.48
N ARG A 307 -12.89 10.00 2.22
CA ARG A 307 -12.64 10.48 0.86
C ARG A 307 -12.14 9.37 -0.05
N HIS A 308 -11.16 8.59 0.40
CA HIS A 308 -10.59 7.50 -0.39
C HIS A 308 -11.64 6.42 -0.69
N GLU A 309 -12.41 6.03 0.31
CA GLU A 309 -13.50 5.05 0.17
C GLU A 309 -14.58 5.54 -0.80
N THR A 310 -15.01 6.79 -0.64
CA THR A 310 -16.01 7.41 -1.54
C THR A 310 -15.50 7.49 -2.98
N GLN A 311 -14.21 7.80 -3.18
CA GLN A 311 -13.62 7.82 -4.53
C GLN A 311 -13.59 6.43 -5.17
N ILE A 312 -13.27 5.39 -4.39
CA ILE A 312 -13.29 4.00 -4.87
C ILE A 312 -14.69 3.62 -5.35
N VAL A 313 -15.69 3.87 -4.53
CA VAL A 313 -17.10 3.60 -4.86
C VAL A 313 -17.54 4.39 -6.09
N ARG A 314 -17.19 5.67 -6.14
CA ARG A 314 -17.50 6.53 -7.30
C ARG A 314 -16.90 5.99 -8.59
N HIS A 315 -15.62 5.61 -8.57
CA HIS A 315 -14.95 5.05 -9.75
C HIS A 315 -15.64 3.77 -10.23
N MET A 316 -16.03 2.90 -9.30
CA MET A 316 -16.75 1.67 -9.59
C MET A 316 -18.11 1.97 -10.25
N LEU A 317 -18.91 2.85 -9.66
CA LEU A 317 -20.25 3.20 -10.17
C LEU A 317 -20.18 3.85 -11.57
N GLN A 318 -19.19 4.73 -11.79
CA GLN A 318 -18.96 5.36 -13.11
C GLN A 318 -18.52 4.37 -14.19
N GLY A 319 -17.92 3.25 -13.80
CA GLY A 319 -17.47 2.20 -14.72
C GLY A 319 -18.52 1.17 -15.11
N LYS A 320 -19.75 1.26 -14.56
CA LYS A 320 -20.83 0.30 -14.86
C LYS A 320 -21.38 0.47 -16.27
N ASN A 321 -21.59 -0.66 -16.95
CA ASN A 321 -22.17 -0.75 -18.30
C ASN A 321 -21.48 0.13 -19.37
N ARG A 322 -20.20 0.46 -19.17
CA ARG A 322 -19.48 1.45 -19.98
C ARG A 322 -18.78 0.85 -21.19
N LEU A 323 -18.44 -0.41 -21.15
CA LEU A 323 -17.60 -1.08 -22.16
C LEU A 323 -18.39 -2.14 -22.95
N ALA A 324 -17.87 -2.51 -24.11
CA ALA A 324 -18.37 -3.67 -24.83
C ALA A 324 -17.97 -4.98 -24.08
N PRO A 325 -18.74 -6.08 -24.22
CA PRO A 325 -18.33 -7.39 -23.72
C PRO A 325 -16.92 -7.76 -24.18
N VAL A 326 -16.16 -8.50 -23.36
CA VAL A 326 -14.82 -8.99 -23.73
C VAL A 326 -14.92 -10.03 -24.83
N ALA A 327 -15.93 -10.91 -24.75
CA ALA A 327 -16.25 -11.89 -25.79
C ALA A 327 -17.77 -12.02 -25.98
N GLY A 328 -18.19 -12.34 -27.18
CA GLY A 328 -19.59 -12.61 -27.49
C GLY A 328 -20.07 -13.94 -26.89
N LYS A 329 -21.35 -14.02 -26.51
CA LYS A 329 -21.94 -15.22 -25.88
C LYS A 329 -21.72 -16.48 -26.72
N SER A 330 -21.92 -16.42 -28.04
CA SER A 330 -21.74 -17.55 -28.95
C SER A 330 -20.30 -18.10 -28.95
N VAL A 331 -19.30 -17.24 -28.76
CA VAL A 331 -17.89 -17.65 -28.67
C VAL A 331 -17.65 -18.37 -27.37
N ILE A 332 -18.18 -17.82 -26.27
CA ILE A 332 -18.05 -18.39 -24.93
C ILE A 332 -18.70 -19.77 -24.87
N ASP A 333 -19.96 -19.88 -25.36
CA ASP A 333 -20.72 -21.14 -25.35
C ASP A 333 -20.03 -22.24 -26.19
N ARG A 334 -19.47 -21.88 -27.35
CA ARG A 334 -18.70 -22.82 -28.19
C ARG A 334 -17.47 -23.36 -27.45
N TYR A 335 -16.72 -22.48 -26.78
CA TYR A 335 -15.54 -22.87 -25.99
C TYR A 335 -15.92 -23.78 -24.81
N LEU A 336 -16.95 -23.41 -24.05
CA LEU A 336 -17.41 -24.19 -22.90
C LEU A 336 -17.94 -25.57 -23.32
N LYS A 337 -18.55 -25.68 -24.49
CA LYS A 337 -18.96 -26.96 -25.07
C LYS A 337 -17.77 -27.82 -25.42
N ALA A 338 -16.77 -27.26 -26.12
CA ALA A 338 -15.54 -27.98 -26.48
C ALA A 338 -14.74 -28.45 -25.23
N GLU A 339 -14.66 -27.63 -24.17
CA GLU A 339 -14.04 -28.04 -22.91
C GLU A 339 -14.82 -29.15 -22.22
N SER A 340 -16.16 -29.17 -22.34
CA SER A 340 -16.98 -30.26 -21.81
C SER A 340 -16.76 -31.57 -22.55
N GLU A 341 -16.59 -31.52 -23.86
CA GLU A 341 -16.30 -32.66 -24.69
C GLU A 341 -14.92 -33.25 -24.32
N LYS A 342 -13.89 -32.41 -24.13
CA LYS A 342 -12.56 -32.84 -23.66
C LYS A 342 -12.58 -33.45 -22.26
N ALA A 343 -13.40 -32.91 -21.36
CA ALA A 343 -13.58 -33.46 -20.03
C ALA A 343 -14.25 -34.84 -20.08
N ALA A 344 -15.19 -35.04 -21.00
CA ALA A 344 -15.84 -36.34 -21.20
C ALA A 344 -14.89 -37.43 -21.76
N THR A 345 -13.84 -37.01 -22.51
CA THR A 345 -12.77 -37.91 -23.00
C THR A 345 -11.64 -38.10 -21.97
N GLY A 346 -11.69 -37.46 -20.83
CA GLY A 346 -10.65 -37.54 -19.79
C GLY A 346 -9.40 -36.70 -20.06
N GLU A 347 -9.41 -35.84 -21.07
CA GLU A 347 -8.26 -34.97 -21.42
C GLU A 347 -8.11 -33.78 -20.45
N THR A 348 -9.21 -33.33 -19.86
CA THR A 348 -9.24 -32.22 -18.90
C THR A 348 -10.18 -32.52 -17.74
N GLU A 349 -9.95 -31.86 -16.58
CA GLU A 349 -10.93 -31.91 -15.49
C GLU A 349 -12.21 -31.10 -15.87
N PRO A 350 -13.40 -31.61 -15.52
CA PRO A 350 -14.65 -30.93 -15.83
C PRO A 350 -14.78 -29.62 -15.07
N LEU A 351 -15.09 -28.53 -15.79
CA LEU A 351 -15.48 -27.28 -15.16
C LEU A 351 -16.83 -27.45 -14.46
N SER A 352 -16.92 -26.93 -13.26
CA SER A 352 -18.19 -26.89 -12.54
C SER A 352 -19.19 -25.94 -13.19
N GLU A 353 -20.46 -26.10 -12.87
CA GLU A 353 -21.51 -25.22 -13.37
C GLU A 353 -21.29 -23.76 -12.92
N ALA A 354 -20.93 -23.56 -11.65
CA ALA A 354 -20.58 -22.24 -11.13
C ALA A 354 -19.38 -21.60 -11.86
N ALA A 355 -18.35 -22.38 -12.19
CA ALA A 355 -17.21 -21.89 -12.96
C ALA A 355 -17.62 -21.49 -14.39
N ARG A 356 -18.48 -22.30 -15.04
CA ARG A 356 -19.01 -21.98 -16.38
C ARG A 356 -19.82 -20.69 -16.38
N GLU A 357 -20.72 -20.55 -15.40
CA GLU A 357 -21.52 -19.35 -15.22
C GLU A 357 -20.66 -18.12 -14.94
N ALA A 358 -19.64 -18.26 -14.08
CA ALA A 358 -18.68 -17.19 -13.79
C ALA A 358 -17.90 -16.75 -15.05
N ILE A 359 -17.42 -17.69 -15.89
CA ILE A 359 -16.77 -17.39 -17.15
C ILE A 359 -17.72 -16.63 -18.09
N LEU A 360 -18.94 -17.12 -18.25
CA LEU A 360 -19.95 -16.50 -19.12
C LEU A 360 -20.22 -15.06 -18.67
N LYS A 361 -20.53 -14.87 -17.39
CA LYS A 361 -20.86 -13.56 -16.82
C LYS A 361 -19.65 -12.59 -16.85
N LEU A 362 -18.44 -13.09 -16.55
CA LEU A 362 -17.21 -12.31 -16.58
C LEU A 362 -16.93 -11.75 -17.98
N LEU A 363 -16.95 -12.61 -19.00
CA LEU A 363 -16.60 -12.22 -20.35
C LEU A 363 -17.70 -11.45 -21.08
N SER A 364 -18.96 -11.64 -20.69
CA SER A 364 -20.11 -10.88 -21.21
C SER A 364 -20.39 -9.59 -20.48
N SER A 365 -19.75 -9.34 -19.33
CA SER A 365 -19.94 -8.09 -18.57
C SER A 365 -19.55 -6.87 -19.39
N ARG A 366 -20.22 -5.76 -19.14
CA ARG A 366 -19.95 -4.44 -19.74
C ARG A 366 -19.29 -3.46 -18.77
N ASP A 367 -19.01 -3.91 -17.53
CA ASP A 367 -18.43 -3.09 -16.48
C ASP A 367 -16.92 -2.95 -16.64
N GLU A 368 -16.34 -1.81 -16.28
CA GLU A 368 -14.90 -1.59 -16.20
C GLU A 368 -14.24 -2.45 -15.13
N THR A 369 -14.94 -2.66 -14.02
CA THR A 369 -14.47 -3.44 -12.88
C THR A 369 -15.54 -4.40 -12.43
N VAL A 370 -15.17 -5.66 -12.31
CA VAL A 370 -16.03 -6.73 -11.77
C VAL A 370 -15.29 -7.45 -10.66
N MET A 371 -16.02 -8.12 -9.78
CA MET A 371 -15.43 -8.91 -8.71
C MET A 371 -15.82 -10.39 -8.85
N LEU A 372 -14.81 -11.23 -8.76
CA LEU A 372 -14.93 -12.67 -8.71
C LEU A 372 -14.71 -13.12 -7.27
N THR A 373 -15.70 -13.74 -6.65
CA THR A 373 -15.62 -14.15 -5.24
C THR A 373 -15.88 -15.65 -5.09
N GLY A 374 -15.15 -16.25 -4.15
CA GLY A 374 -15.36 -17.65 -3.76
C GLY A 374 -14.54 -17.99 -2.53
N SER A 375 -14.92 -19.05 -1.86
CA SER A 375 -14.26 -19.55 -0.65
C SER A 375 -13.03 -20.41 -0.93
N ASP A 376 -12.79 -20.80 -2.17
CA ASP A 376 -11.69 -21.69 -2.56
C ASP A 376 -10.86 -21.07 -3.68
N HIS A 377 -9.58 -20.80 -3.38
CA HIS A 377 -8.63 -20.29 -4.37
C HIS A 377 -8.41 -21.23 -5.56
N SER A 378 -8.77 -22.52 -5.47
CA SER A 378 -8.62 -23.46 -6.57
C SER A 378 -9.60 -23.19 -7.73
N GLY A 379 -10.84 -22.84 -7.41
CA GLY A 379 -11.88 -22.63 -8.43
C GLY A 379 -11.65 -21.40 -9.33
N HIS A 380 -11.08 -20.33 -8.80
CA HIS A 380 -10.82 -19.14 -9.61
C HIS A 380 -9.69 -19.34 -10.64
N LYS A 381 -8.73 -20.24 -10.37
CA LYS A 381 -7.67 -20.58 -11.34
C LYS A 381 -8.22 -21.19 -12.60
N ASP A 382 -9.22 -22.07 -12.49
CA ASP A 382 -9.85 -22.72 -13.63
C ASP A 382 -10.69 -21.71 -14.41
N VAL A 383 -11.42 -20.84 -13.71
CA VAL A 383 -12.15 -19.73 -14.34
C VAL A 383 -11.18 -18.82 -15.10
N MET A 384 -10.07 -18.42 -14.48
CA MET A 384 -9.08 -17.54 -15.09
C MET A 384 -8.32 -18.19 -16.23
N ARG A 385 -8.00 -19.49 -16.14
CA ARG A 385 -7.36 -20.25 -17.21
C ARG A 385 -8.24 -20.31 -18.43
N SER A 386 -9.51 -20.68 -18.26
CA SER A 386 -10.47 -20.79 -19.36
C SER A 386 -10.83 -19.42 -19.94
N ALA A 387 -11.09 -18.42 -19.10
CA ALA A 387 -11.31 -17.05 -19.56
C ALA A 387 -10.09 -16.50 -20.33
N GLY A 388 -8.87 -16.78 -19.85
CA GLY A 388 -7.63 -16.37 -20.50
C GLY A 388 -7.46 -16.97 -21.89
N LYS A 389 -7.80 -18.24 -22.09
CA LYS A 389 -7.78 -18.90 -23.40
C LYS A 389 -8.80 -18.28 -24.36
N ILE A 390 -10.05 -18.09 -23.93
CA ILE A 390 -11.09 -17.43 -24.73
C ILE A 390 -10.66 -16.04 -25.16
N ILE A 391 -10.05 -15.27 -24.24
CA ILE A 391 -9.57 -13.92 -24.51
C ILE A 391 -8.44 -13.94 -25.54
N ALA A 392 -7.47 -14.83 -25.38
CA ALA A 392 -6.31 -14.92 -26.26
C ALA A 392 -6.70 -15.27 -27.69
N GLU A 393 -7.69 -16.13 -27.87
CA GLU A 393 -8.13 -16.63 -29.16
C GLU A 393 -9.15 -15.71 -29.86
N ASN A 394 -9.96 -14.98 -29.13
CA ASN A 394 -11.18 -14.35 -29.69
C ASN A 394 -11.33 -12.85 -29.33
N SER A 395 -10.45 -12.27 -28.54
CA SER A 395 -10.55 -10.85 -28.18
C SER A 395 -9.21 -10.14 -28.36
N GLY A 396 -9.20 -8.91 -28.79
CA GLY A 396 -7.97 -8.12 -28.85
C GLY A 396 -7.42 -7.68 -27.48
N TYR A 397 -7.87 -8.31 -26.38
CA TYR A 397 -7.39 -8.01 -25.02
C TYR A 397 -6.13 -8.80 -24.68
N LYS A 398 -5.22 -8.16 -23.96
CA LYS A 398 -4.08 -8.80 -23.30
C LYS A 398 -4.40 -9.00 -21.83
N VAL A 399 -4.22 -10.21 -21.31
CA VAL A 399 -4.46 -10.52 -19.91
C VAL A 399 -3.17 -10.30 -19.11
N ARG A 400 -3.27 -9.55 -18.01
CA ARG A 400 -2.18 -9.37 -17.04
C ARG A 400 -2.65 -9.78 -15.64
N GLY A 401 -1.81 -10.51 -14.93
CA GLY A 401 -2.05 -10.93 -13.55
C GLY A 401 -1.28 -10.07 -12.54
N PHE A 402 -1.95 -9.75 -11.43
CA PHE A 402 -1.35 -8.99 -10.34
C PHE A 402 -1.65 -9.65 -9.01
N SER A 403 -0.65 -9.75 -8.14
CA SER A 403 -0.84 -10.16 -6.75
C SER A 403 0.01 -9.31 -5.81
N THR A 404 -0.37 -9.25 -4.55
CA THR A 404 0.31 -8.47 -3.51
C THR A 404 1.61 -9.11 -3.04
N ASN A 405 1.78 -10.41 -3.24
CA ASN A 405 2.93 -11.18 -2.76
C ASN A 405 3.54 -12.06 -3.86
N ALA A 406 4.78 -12.51 -3.65
CA ALA A 406 5.53 -13.29 -4.63
C ALA A 406 4.91 -14.68 -4.89
N GLU A 407 4.29 -15.30 -3.88
CA GLU A 407 3.64 -16.61 -4.01
C GLU A 407 2.39 -16.52 -4.88
N GLY A 408 1.53 -15.53 -4.66
CA GLY A 408 0.37 -15.28 -5.51
C GLY A 408 0.78 -14.98 -6.97
N VAL A 409 1.87 -14.21 -7.18
CA VAL A 409 2.43 -14.00 -8.53
C VAL A 409 2.87 -15.31 -9.16
N ARG A 410 3.52 -16.20 -8.41
CA ARG A 410 3.95 -17.51 -8.89
C ARG A 410 2.75 -18.36 -9.32
N GLN A 411 1.75 -18.43 -8.48
CA GLN A 411 0.52 -19.18 -8.76
C GLN A 411 -0.25 -18.62 -9.96
N LEU A 412 -0.37 -17.28 -10.06
CA LEU A 412 -0.99 -16.64 -11.22
C LEU A 412 -0.25 -16.93 -12.53
N LYS A 413 1.08 -17.06 -12.50
CA LYS A 413 1.87 -17.38 -13.70
C LYS A 413 1.54 -18.73 -14.31
N GLU A 414 0.97 -19.66 -13.57
CA GLU A 414 0.47 -20.93 -14.05
C GLU A 414 -0.68 -20.75 -15.04
N SER A 415 -1.53 -19.73 -14.80
CA SER A 415 -2.69 -19.41 -15.63
C SER A 415 -2.46 -18.19 -16.53
N ILE A 416 -1.72 -17.19 -16.07
CA ILE A 416 -1.47 -15.91 -16.74
C ILE A 416 0.03 -15.65 -16.74
N LYS A 417 0.71 -15.96 -17.85
CA LYS A 417 2.19 -15.80 -17.97
C LYS A 417 2.67 -14.38 -17.64
N SER A 418 1.90 -13.36 -18.04
CA SER A 418 2.17 -11.94 -17.78
C SER A 418 1.74 -11.51 -16.37
N SER A 419 2.26 -12.16 -15.33
CA SER A 419 1.91 -11.83 -13.95
C SER A 419 3.07 -11.19 -13.21
N THR A 420 2.78 -10.16 -12.38
CA THR A 420 3.78 -9.41 -11.61
C THR A 420 3.23 -8.92 -10.26
N ASN A 421 4.12 -8.44 -9.40
CA ASN A 421 3.72 -7.82 -8.15
C ASN A 421 3.01 -6.48 -8.40
N ILE A 422 1.87 -6.28 -7.74
CA ILE A 422 1.00 -5.12 -7.96
C ILE A 422 1.68 -3.81 -7.56
N TYR A 423 2.41 -3.77 -6.45
CA TYR A 423 3.08 -2.55 -5.98
C TYR A 423 4.20 -2.11 -6.92
N TYR A 424 4.95 -3.07 -7.47
CA TYR A 424 5.95 -2.80 -8.50
C TYR A 424 5.30 -2.21 -9.75
N HIS A 425 4.18 -2.80 -10.19
CA HIS A 425 3.45 -2.30 -11.37
C HIS A 425 2.92 -0.89 -11.15
N LEU A 426 2.28 -0.61 -10.01
CA LEU A 426 1.77 0.72 -9.66
C LEU A 426 2.89 1.76 -9.70
N GLU A 427 4.03 1.46 -9.07
CA GLU A 427 5.18 2.38 -9.07
C GLU A 427 5.67 2.70 -10.50
N GLN A 428 5.78 1.69 -11.36
CA GLN A 428 6.21 1.90 -12.75
C GLN A 428 5.21 2.74 -13.54
N MET A 429 3.92 2.47 -13.38
CA MET A 429 2.86 3.20 -14.07
C MET A 429 2.75 4.64 -13.58
N GLU A 430 2.81 4.87 -12.27
CA GLU A 430 2.80 6.21 -11.67
C GLU A 430 3.99 7.06 -12.14
N LYS A 431 5.19 6.46 -12.23
CA LYS A 431 6.35 7.14 -12.82
C LYS A 431 6.11 7.57 -14.26
N ARG A 432 5.50 6.71 -15.08
CA ARG A 432 5.16 7.03 -16.47
C ARG A 432 4.13 8.15 -16.56
N VAL A 433 3.08 8.08 -15.74
CA VAL A 433 2.06 9.15 -15.67
C VAL A 433 2.70 10.47 -15.23
N ALA A 434 3.54 10.45 -14.20
CA ALA A 434 4.23 11.65 -13.71
C ALA A 434 5.21 12.26 -14.74
N SER A 435 5.77 11.43 -15.65
CA SER A 435 6.63 11.89 -16.75
C SER A 435 5.84 12.36 -17.97
N GLY A 436 4.50 12.39 -17.92
CA GLY A 436 3.63 12.78 -19.04
C GLY A 436 3.59 11.77 -20.20
N GLN A 437 4.13 10.56 -20.00
CA GLN A 437 4.04 9.50 -21.01
C GLN A 437 2.59 8.99 -21.07
N LYS A 438 1.98 9.08 -22.25
CA LYS A 438 0.71 8.37 -22.50
C LYS A 438 0.95 6.88 -22.28
N LEU A 439 0.19 6.28 -21.40
CA LEU A 439 0.17 4.84 -21.30
C LEU A 439 -0.44 4.28 -22.60
N PRO A 440 0.08 3.17 -23.13
CA PRO A 440 -0.53 2.57 -24.30
C PRO A 440 -1.99 2.27 -23.97
N ASN A 441 -2.91 2.78 -24.78
CA ASN A 441 -4.33 2.42 -24.73
C ASN A 441 -4.47 1.01 -25.30
N SER A 442 -3.84 0.06 -24.59
CA SER A 442 -3.91 -1.36 -24.93
C SER A 442 -5.17 -1.91 -24.30
N ARG A 443 -5.97 -2.65 -25.04
CA ARG A 443 -7.09 -3.41 -24.49
C ARG A 443 -6.52 -4.46 -23.54
N GLU A 444 -6.35 -4.08 -22.25
CA GLU A 444 -5.82 -4.95 -21.20
C GLU A 444 -6.92 -5.34 -20.23
N LEU A 445 -6.93 -6.62 -19.86
CA LEU A 445 -7.70 -7.15 -18.75
C LEU A 445 -6.74 -7.42 -17.58
N TRP A 446 -6.90 -6.69 -16.51
CA TRP A 446 -6.09 -6.82 -15.30
C TRP A 446 -6.80 -7.73 -14.29
N VAL A 447 -6.22 -8.88 -14.02
CA VAL A 447 -6.68 -9.82 -12.99
C VAL A 447 -5.88 -9.54 -11.72
N VAL A 448 -6.56 -9.09 -10.70
CA VAL A 448 -5.97 -8.71 -9.41
C VAL A 448 -6.37 -9.73 -8.37
N GLU A 449 -5.43 -10.57 -7.98
CA GLU A 449 -5.63 -11.63 -6.99
C GLU A 449 -5.37 -11.11 -5.57
N ASN A 450 -6.03 -11.72 -4.60
CA ASN A 450 -5.92 -11.38 -3.18
C ASN A 450 -6.27 -9.89 -2.88
N VAL A 451 -7.35 -9.40 -3.50
CA VAL A 451 -7.80 -8.01 -3.31
C VAL A 451 -8.13 -7.72 -1.85
N SER A 452 -8.54 -8.70 -1.08
CA SER A 452 -8.71 -8.61 0.38
C SER A 452 -7.44 -8.14 1.11
N GLN A 453 -6.25 -8.35 0.53
CA GLN A 453 -4.98 -7.88 1.11
C GLN A 453 -4.61 -6.46 0.68
N LEU A 454 -5.31 -5.89 -0.31
CA LEU A 454 -5.13 -4.50 -0.70
C LEU A 454 -5.85 -3.59 0.29
N GLY A 455 -5.14 -2.60 0.81
CA GLY A 455 -5.78 -1.53 1.54
C GLY A 455 -6.53 -0.57 0.61
N VAL A 456 -7.39 0.24 1.21
CA VAL A 456 -8.19 1.24 0.51
C VAL A 456 -7.33 2.16 -0.37
N GLU A 457 -6.22 2.67 0.15
CA GLU A 457 -5.31 3.55 -0.60
C GLU A 457 -4.72 2.85 -1.84
N SER A 458 -4.25 1.61 -1.68
CA SER A 458 -3.65 0.85 -2.79
C SER A 458 -4.66 0.52 -3.88
N LEU A 459 -5.90 0.20 -3.51
CA LEU A 459 -6.96 -0.02 -4.48
C LEU A 459 -7.34 1.27 -5.22
N LEU A 460 -7.43 2.40 -4.52
CA LEU A 460 -7.71 3.69 -5.16
C LEU A 460 -6.64 4.03 -6.21
N ARG A 461 -5.37 3.88 -5.87
CA ARG A 461 -4.24 4.06 -6.79
C ARG A 461 -4.36 3.13 -7.99
N LEU A 462 -4.69 1.85 -7.75
CA LEU A 462 -4.88 0.87 -8.82
C LEU A 462 -6.00 1.26 -9.78
N GLN A 463 -7.16 1.69 -9.26
CA GLN A 463 -8.28 2.16 -10.07
C GLN A 463 -7.92 3.38 -10.91
N GLN A 464 -7.19 4.33 -10.33
CA GLN A 464 -6.74 5.53 -11.05
C GLN A 464 -5.81 5.16 -12.21
N VAL A 465 -4.83 4.30 -11.96
CA VAL A 465 -3.87 3.83 -12.98
C VAL A 465 -4.59 3.00 -14.05
N ALA A 466 -5.51 2.11 -13.68
CA ALA A 466 -6.28 1.29 -14.62
C ALA A 466 -7.14 2.16 -15.54
N ARG A 467 -7.84 3.15 -15.00
CA ARG A 467 -8.63 4.10 -15.81
C ARG A 467 -7.78 4.92 -16.75
N TYR A 468 -6.61 5.37 -16.30
CA TYR A 468 -5.67 6.10 -17.15
C TYR A 468 -5.11 5.22 -18.28
N ALA A 469 -4.91 3.93 -18.02
CA ALA A 469 -4.46 2.94 -19.00
C ALA A 469 -5.60 2.42 -19.90
N GLY A 470 -6.87 2.74 -19.61
CA GLY A 470 -8.04 2.16 -20.30
C GLY A 470 -8.18 0.65 -20.06
N ALA A 471 -7.66 0.14 -18.93
CA ALA A 471 -7.70 -1.28 -18.60
C ALA A 471 -8.99 -1.66 -17.88
N ARG A 472 -9.50 -2.88 -18.15
CA ARG A 472 -10.56 -3.49 -17.35
C ARG A 472 -9.96 -4.25 -16.17
N MET A 473 -10.69 -4.35 -15.07
CA MET A 473 -10.25 -5.05 -13.88
C MET A 473 -11.19 -6.19 -13.49
N VAL A 474 -10.59 -7.32 -13.15
CA VAL A 474 -11.22 -8.44 -12.47
C VAL A 474 -10.58 -8.55 -11.09
N LEU A 475 -11.33 -8.21 -10.08
CA LEU A 475 -10.90 -8.28 -8.68
C LEU A 475 -11.24 -9.67 -8.14
N VAL A 476 -10.24 -10.46 -7.78
CA VAL A 476 -10.44 -11.79 -7.17
C VAL A 476 -10.31 -11.66 -5.67
N ALA A 477 -11.37 -11.97 -4.96
CA ALA A 477 -11.48 -11.75 -3.52
C ALA A 477 -12.08 -12.96 -2.81
N ASP A 478 -11.54 -13.27 -1.64
CA ASP A 478 -12.26 -14.04 -0.63
C ASP A 478 -12.96 -13.06 0.31
N LYS A 479 -14.27 -13.17 0.45
CA LYS A 479 -15.07 -12.28 1.32
C LYS A 479 -14.69 -12.36 2.79
N GLN A 480 -14.13 -13.48 3.20
CA GLN A 480 -13.77 -13.78 4.58
C GLN A 480 -12.29 -13.47 4.90
N GLU A 481 -11.52 -13.00 3.92
CA GLU A 481 -10.13 -12.62 4.14
C GLU A 481 -9.97 -11.17 4.55
N ASN A 482 -9.15 -10.93 5.57
CA ASN A 482 -8.79 -9.59 6.03
C ASN A 482 -7.64 -8.97 5.24
N SER A 483 -7.72 -7.66 5.12
CA SER A 483 -6.61 -6.84 4.66
C SER A 483 -5.50 -6.73 5.71
N LEU A 484 -4.24 -6.67 5.26
CA LEU A 484 -3.10 -6.32 6.11
C LEU A 484 -3.07 -4.81 6.45
N SER A 485 -3.75 -4.01 5.66
CA SER A 485 -4.00 -2.58 5.88
C SER A 485 -5.48 -2.35 6.24
N TRP A 486 -5.87 -1.11 6.53
CA TRP A 486 -7.23 -0.80 6.90
C TRP A 486 -8.22 -0.99 5.73
N GLY A 487 -9.41 -1.47 6.08
CA GLY A 487 -10.57 -1.59 5.22
C GLY A 487 -10.77 -2.97 4.57
N ASN A 488 -11.96 -3.54 4.74
CA ASN A 488 -12.41 -4.72 3.98
C ASN A 488 -13.00 -4.26 2.65
N VAL A 489 -12.12 -4.00 1.68
CA VAL A 489 -12.49 -3.46 0.38
C VAL A 489 -13.48 -4.35 -0.40
N PRO A 490 -13.31 -5.69 -0.47
CA PRO A 490 -14.28 -6.55 -1.16
C PRO A 490 -15.69 -6.42 -0.62
N THR A 491 -15.85 -6.36 0.70
CA THR A 491 -17.18 -6.20 1.32
C THR A 491 -17.74 -4.81 1.04
N LEU A 492 -16.92 -3.75 1.16
CA LEU A 492 -17.35 -2.39 0.79
C LEU A 492 -17.88 -2.34 -0.65
N LEU A 493 -17.14 -2.88 -1.60
CA LEU A 493 -17.53 -2.86 -3.01
C LEU A 493 -18.81 -3.70 -3.24
N SER A 494 -18.94 -4.85 -2.56
CA SER A 494 -20.14 -5.70 -2.66
C SER A 494 -21.39 -4.99 -2.15
N GLU A 495 -21.30 -4.33 -0.99
CA GLU A 495 -22.41 -3.57 -0.39
C GLU A 495 -22.80 -2.36 -1.23
N GLN A 496 -21.82 -1.75 -1.91
CA GLN A 496 -22.03 -0.61 -2.79
C GLN A 496 -22.38 -1.01 -4.23
N GLY A 497 -22.61 -2.30 -4.48
CA GLY A 497 -23.22 -2.79 -5.70
C GLY A 497 -22.26 -3.04 -6.85
N ILE A 498 -21.00 -3.38 -6.62
CA ILE A 498 -20.14 -3.93 -7.68
C ILE A 498 -20.78 -5.19 -8.25
N THR A 499 -20.56 -5.44 -9.53
CA THR A 499 -20.99 -6.71 -10.12
C THR A 499 -20.12 -7.85 -9.61
N VAL A 500 -20.73 -8.76 -8.85
CA VAL A 500 -20.06 -9.90 -8.22
C VAL A 500 -20.46 -11.18 -8.92
N PHE A 501 -19.47 -11.99 -9.27
CA PHE A 501 -19.65 -13.35 -9.79
C PHE A 501 -19.13 -14.31 -8.74
N ASN A 502 -20.02 -15.12 -8.18
CA ASN A 502 -19.68 -16.16 -7.22
C ASN A 502 -19.30 -17.43 -7.98
N PHE A 503 -18.17 -18.02 -7.63
CA PHE A 503 -17.78 -19.35 -8.07
C PHE A 503 -17.69 -20.33 -6.89
N ASP A 504 -18.46 -20.07 -5.84
CA ASP A 504 -18.47 -20.95 -4.67
C ASP A 504 -18.74 -22.38 -5.08
N HIS A 505 -17.65 -23.14 -5.14
CA HIS A 505 -17.74 -24.56 -4.94
C HIS A 505 -17.85 -24.78 -3.43
N ALA A 506 -18.78 -25.62 -3.01
CA ALA A 506 -18.75 -26.18 -1.67
C ALA A 506 -17.30 -26.59 -1.39
N SER A 507 -16.74 -26.12 -0.27
CA SER A 507 -15.41 -26.49 0.18
C SER A 507 -15.22 -27.99 -0.12
N LYS A 508 -14.17 -28.34 -0.89
CA LYS A 508 -13.86 -29.75 -1.19
C LYS A 508 -13.22 -30.46 0.03
N SER A 509 -13.70 -30.14 1.24
CA SER A 509 -13.34 -30.94 2.40
C SER A 509 -13.92 -32.34 2.23
N LEU A 510 -13.13 -33.34 2.52
CA LEU A 510 -13.61 -34.73 2.58
C LEU A 510 -14.55 -34.96 3.78
N ASN A 511 -14.55 -34.01 4.72
CA ASN A 511 -15.46 -34.04 5.87
C ASN A 511 -16.71 -33.20 5.61
N PRO A 512 -17.90 -33.81 5.55
CA PRO A 512 -19.16 -33.12 5.29
C PRO A 512 -19.49 -32.05 6.34
N GLU A 513 -19.15 -32.28 7.62
CA GLU A 513 -19.41 -31.32 8.70
C GLU A 513 -18.61 -30.05 8.53
N ILE A 514 -17.31 -30.15 8.13
CA ILE A 514 -16.47 -28.98 7.84
C ILE A 514 -17.04 -28.19 6.67
N ASN A 515 -17.50 -28.86 5.61
CA ASN A 515 -18.14 -28.21 4.47
C ASN A 515 -19.42 -27.46 4.90
N GLN A 516 -20.29 -28.15 5.66
CA GLN A 516 -21.53 -27.58 6.13
C GLN A 516 -21.29 -26.39 7.07
N ALA A 517 -20.35 -26.50 8.01
CA ALA A 517 -20.00 -25.39 8.89
C ALA A 517 -19.44 -24.20 8.11
N THR A 518 -18.58 -24.44 7.11
CA THR A 518 -18.01 -23.39 6.25
C THR A 518 -19.13 -22.68 5.47
N GLU A 519 -20.04 -23.43 4.87
CA GLU A 519 -21.18 -22.88 4.12
C GLU A 519 -22.08 -22.02 5.01
N LYS A 520 -22.44 -22.53 6.20
CA LYS A 520 -23.25 -21.79 7.17
C LYS A 520 -22.59 -20.49 7.60
N LEU A 521 -21.28 -20.53 7.87
CA LEU A 521 -20.51 -19.36 8.27
C LEU A 521 -20.46 -18.30 7.16
N VAL A 522 -20.24 -18.72 5.91
CA VAL A 522 -20.23 -17.82 4.74
C VAL A 522 -21.59 -17.14 4.51
N HIS A 523 -22.69 -17.84 4.77
CA HIS A 523 -24.03 -17.31 4.64
C HIS A 523 -24.51 -16.53 5.87
N GLY A 524 -23.64 -16.27 6.85
CA GLY A 524 -23.98 -15.52 8.07
C GLY A 524 -24.85 -16.29 9.08
N LYS A 525 -25.04 -17.59 8.87
CA LYS A 525 -25.77 -18.49 9.79
C LYS A 525 -24.85 -18.99 10.90
N ILE A 526 -24.42 -18.06 11.74
CA ILE A 526 -23.35 -18.26 12.71
C ILE A 526 -23.69 -19.34 13.73
N GLU A 527 -24.90 -19.33 14.30
CA GLU A 527 -25.34 -20.31 15.29
C GLU A 527 -25.31 -21.74 14.73
N GLU A 528 -25.85 -21.95 13.52
CA GLU A 528 -25.84 -23.26 12.87
C GLU A 528 -24.39 -23.75 12.63
N ALA A 529 -23.46 -22.84 12.26
CA ALA A 529 -22.06 -23.17 12.08
C ALA A 529 -21.38 -23.53 13.42
N LEU A 530 -21.67 -22.79 14.49
CA LEU A 530 -21.09 -23.02 15.81
C LEU A 530 -21.58 -24.35 16.42
N ASP A 531 -22.84 -24.73 16.20
CA ASP A 531 -23.38 -26.04 16.63
C ASP A 531 -22.61 -27.18 15.97
N ILE A 532 -22.34 -27.08 14.66
CA ILE A 532 -21.61 -28.09 13.91
C ILE A 532 -20.16 -28.23 14.40
N ILE A 533 -19.46 -27.12 14.67
CA ILE A 533 -18.06 -27.16 15.10
C ILE A 533 -17.88 -27.45 16.59
N SER A 534 -18.93 -27.36 17.39
CA SER A 534 -18.87 -27.52 18.84
C SER A 534 -18.21 -28.83 19.29
N PRO A 535 -18.43 -29.99 18.64
CA PRO A 535 -17.70 -31.24 18.95
C PRO A 535 -16.19 -31.19 18.63
N MET A 536 -15.78 -30.33 17.71
CA MET A 536 -14.37 -30.17 17.30
C MET A 536 -13.57 -29.32 18.29
N ILE A 537 -14.25 -28.70 19.28
CA ILE A 537 -13.66 -27.80 20.29
C ILE A 537 -13.33 -28.61 21.55
N THR A 538 -12.06 -28.61 21.92
CA THR A 538 -11.56 -29.20 23.16
C THR A 538 -11.20 -28.07 24.12
N GLU A 539 -11.91 -28.03 25.27
CA GLU A 539 -11.56 -27.12 26.37
C GLU A 539 -10.44 -27.73 27.22
N VAL A 540 -9.43 -26.94 27.52
CA VAL A 540 -8.29 -27.33 28.34
C VAL A 540 -8.06 -26.27 29.38
N ASN A 541 -8.49 -26.55 30.61
CA ASN A 541 -8.30 -25.72 31.79
C ASN A 541 -7.40 -26.46 32.78
N ALA A 542 -6.41 -25.77 33.34
CA ALA A 542 -5.72 -26.19 34.53
C ALA A 542 -6.14 -25.30 35.68
N GLU A 543 -6.21 -25.87 36.87
CA GLU A 543 -6.76 -25.23 38.06
C GLU A 543 -6.16 -23.84 38.35
N HIS A 544 -6.96 -22.81 38.29
CA HIS A 544 -6.82 -21.45 38.88
C HIS A 544 -5.58 -20.60 38.60
N ASP A 545 -4.65 -21.01 37.75
CA ASP A 545 -3.47 -20.21 37.37
C ASP A 545 -3.38 -20.00 35.84
N ALA A 546 -3.69 -18.80 35.37
CA ALA A 546 -3.72 -18.46 33.94
C ALA A 546 -2.39 -18.73 33.19
N ALA A 547 -1.24 -18.62 33.85
CA ALA A 547 0.07 -18.87 33.25
C ALA A 547 0.36 -20.38 33.12
N LYS A 548 -0.04 -21.16 34.10
CA LYS A 548 0.02 -22.63 34.07
C LYS A 548 -0.96 -23.17 33.04
N ASP A 549 -2.18 -22.64 32.99
CA ASP A 549 -3.21 -22.96 32.00
C ASP A 549 -2.71 -22.84 30.56
N LYS A 550 -2.04 -21.74 30.23
CA LYS A 550 -1.48 -21.54 28.90
C LYS A 550 -0.42 -22.59 28.56
N THR A 551 0.43 -22.95 29.51
CA THR A 551 1.50 -23.95 29.30
C THR A 551 0.90 -25.33 29.06
N VAL A 552 -0.14 -25.73 29.82
CA VAL A 552 -0.84 -27.00 29.66
C VAL A 552 -1.52 -27.09 28.29
N ARG A 553 -2.20 -26.04 27.82
CA ARG A 553 -2.81 -26.02 26.48
C ARG A 553 -1.79 -26.20 25.38
N LEU A 554 -0.61 -25.56 25.47
CA LEU A 554 0.46 -25.73 24.50
C LEU A 554 1.03 -27.15 24.51
N SER A 555 1.13 -27.78 25.69
CA SER A 555 1.56 -29.20 25.81
C SER A 555 0.53 -30.14 25.21
N VAL A 556 -0.75 -29.98 25.53
CA VAL A 556 -1.84 -30.78 24.91
C VAL A 556 -1.81 -30.69 23.38
N LEU A 557 -1.52 -29.51 22.84
CA LEU A 557 -1.40 -29.33 21.41
C LEU A 557 -0.19 -30.09 20.82
N ALA A 558 0.99 -30.02 21.48
CA ALA A 558 2.18 -30.74 21.08
C ALA A 558 1.97 -32.28 21.19
N ASP A 559 1.38 -32.74 22.30
CA ASP A 559 1.10 -34.18 22.53
C ASP A 559 0.06 -34.70 21.52
N THR A 560 -0.95 -33.90 21.18
CA THR A 560 -1.91 -34.29 20.12
C THR A 560 -1.19 -34.57 18.79
N TYR A 561 -0.21 -33.75 18.42
CA TYR A 561 0.59 -33.98 17.22
C TYR A 561 1.54 -35.21 17.35
N LEU A 562 2.24 -35.34 18.48
CA LEU A 562 3.20 -36.40 18.71
C LEU A 562 2.52 -37.76 18.80
N ASN A 563 1.28 -37.87 19.23
CA ASN A 563 0.51 -39.09 19.26
C ASN A 563 -0.04 -39.54 17.87
N MET A 564 0.14 -38.75 16.82
CA MET A 564 -0.22 -39.14 15.45
C MET A 564 0.88 -40.04 14.85
N ASN A 565 0.51 -40.90 13.93
CA ASN A 565 1.48 -41.62 13.11
C ASN A 565 2.25 -40.64 12.16
N SER A 566 3.31 -41.14 11.57
CA SER A 566 4.21 -40.36 10.72
C SER A 566 3.52 -39.75 9.50
N ASP A 567 2.58 -40.45 8.87
CA ASP A 567 1.85 -40.03 7.69
C ASP A 567 0.86 -38.89 8.03
N ASP A 568 0.12 -39.05 9.12
CA ASP A 568 -0.78 -38.03 9.61
C ASP A 568 -0.03 -36.76 10.02
N ARG A 569 1.15 -36.92 10.70
CA ARG A 569 2.01 -35.76 11.04
C ARG A 569 2.46 -34.99 9.77
N ALA A 570 2.76 -35.72 8.69
CA ALA A 570 3.18 -35.12 7.44
C ALA A 570 2.07 -34.26 6.80
N LYS A 571 0.81 -34.59 7.06
CA LYS A 571 -0.41 -33.96 6.50
C LYS A 571 -1.11 -33.02 7.48
N THR A 572 -0.52 -32.81 8.66
CA THR A 572 -1.09 -31.99 9.74
C THR A 572 -0.45 -30.60 9.81
N ALA A 573 -1.27 -29.56 9.87
CA ALA A 573 -0.86 -28.21 10.23
C ALA A 573 -1.22 -27.87 11.67
N ILE A 574 -0.25 -27.35 12.41
CA ILE A 574 -0.45 -26.81 13.75
C ILE A 574 -0.48 -25.30 13.67
N ILE A 575 -1.61 -24.69 14.01
CA ILE A 575 -1.79 -23.24 13.91
C ILE A 575 -1.78 -22.62 15.31
N VAL A 576 -0.78 -21.78 15.55
CA VAL A 576 -0.59 -21.09 16.82
C VAL A 576 -0.43 -19.59 16.55
N PRO A 577 -1.25 -18.71 17.19
CA PRO A 577 -1.36 -17.31 16.82
C PRO A 577 -0.07 -16.52 16.98
N ASP A 578 0.56 -16.57 18.14
CA ASP A 578 1.72 -15.74 18.47
C ASP A 578 3.04 -16.51 18.39
N TYR A 579 4.09 -15.79 18.05
CA TYR A 579 5.44 -16.34 17.92
C TYR A 579 5.95 -17.03 19.19
N PHE A 580 5.69 -16.44 20.34
CA PHE A 580 6.21 -16.95 21.61
C PHE A 580 5.60 -18.30 21.95
N SER A 581 4.29 -18.45 21.75
CA SER A 581 3.57 -19.72 21.90
C SER A 581 4.04 -20.75 20.87
N ARG A 582 4.23 -20.34 19.58
CA ARG A 582 4.77 -21.22 18.54
C ARG A 582 6.12 -21.80 18.92
N ASN A 583 7.05 -20.93 19.33
CA ASN A 583 8.39 -21.41 19.71
C ASN A 583 8.38 -22.41 20.87
N LYS A 584 7.48 -22.25 21.86
CA LYS A 584 7.29 -23.23 22.95
C LYS A 584 6.78 -24.56 22.43
N VAL A 585 5.80 -24.56 21.55
CA VAL A 585 5.25 -25.79 20.94
C VAL A 585 6.31 -26.47 20.06
N ASP A 586 7.04 -25.71 19.25
CA ASP A 586 8.12 -26.25 18.41
C ASP A 586 9.19 -26.97 19.26
N VAL A 587 9.60 -26.39 20.39
CA VAL A 587 10.56 -27.01 21.32
C VAL A 587 10.01 -28.32 21.90
N GLN A 588 8.73 -28.34 22.31
CA GLN A 588 8.10 -29.56 22.86
C GLN A 588 7.99 -30.65 21.79
N ILE A 589 7.57 -30.27 20.56
CA ILE A 589 7.51 -31.25 19.45
C ILE A 589 8.91 -31.81 19.15
N ARG A 590 9.92 -30.94 19.07
CA ARG A 590 11.30 -31.39 18.83
C ARG A 590 11.79 -32.37 19.91
N GLN A 591 11.56 -32.09 21.18
CA GLN A 591 11.89 -32.98 22.29
C GLN A 591 11.18 -34.35 22.16
N GLY A 592 9.95 -34.38 21.68
CA GLY A 592 9.22 -35.60 21.36
C GLY A 592 9.88 -36.37 20.22
N LEU A 593 10.19 -35.71 19.11
CA LEU A 593 10.82 -36.28 17.93
C LEU A 593 12.27 -36.76 18.20
N GLU A 594 12.99 -36.13 19.11
CA GLU A 594 14.30 -36.58 19.60
C GLU A 594 14.17 -37.90 20.37
N ARG A 595 13.16 -38.01 21.27
CA ARG A 595 12.88 -39.24 22.00
C ARG A 595 12.47 -40.40 21.10
N GLU A 596 11.80 -40.10 20.01
CA GLU A 596 11.42 -41.06 18.97
C GLU A 596 12.59 -41.41 18.01
N GLY A 597 13.74 -40.73 18.12
CA GLY A 597 14.90 -40.96 17.25
C GLY A 597 14.76 -40.39 15.84
N ILE A 598 13.69 -39.60 15.54
CA ILE A 598 13.45 -38.96 14.25
C ILE A 598 14.44 -37.82 14.06
N LEU A 599 14.65 -36.99 15.11
CA LEU A 599 15.75 -36.04 15.15
C LEU A 599 16.98 -36.72 15.71
N SER A 600 18.02 -36.85 14.91
CA SER A 600 19.19 -37.65 15.24
C SER A 600 20.50 -36.89 15.06
N GLY A 601 21.60 -37.48 15.54
CA GLY A 601 22.96 -36.97 15.42
C GLY A 601 23.25 -35.74 16.32
N LYS A 602 24.48 -35.23 16.22
CA LYS A 602 24.92 -34.04 16.93
C LYS A 602 24.34 -32.82 16.20
N GLY A 603 23.49 -32.03 16.88
CA GLY A 603 22.95 -30.79 16.34
C GLY A 603 24.00 -29.71 16.21
N ILE A 604 23.77 -28.77 15.27
CA ILE A 604 24.54 -27.53 15.17
C ILE A 604 23.69 -26.35 15.64
N THR A 605 24.28 -25.45 16.41
CA THR A 605 23.61 -24.20 16.80
C THR A 605 24.03 -23.11 15.84
N THR A 606 23.05 -22.55 15.13
CA THR A 606 23.25 -21.45 14.19
C THR A 606 22.41 -20.24 14.56
N SER A 607 22.87 -19.06 14.13
CA SER A 607 22.12 -17.81 14.29
C SER A 607 21.17 -17.62 13.12
N LEU A 608 19.88 -17.49 13.40
CA LEU A 608 18.83 -17.29 12.41
C LEU A 608 18.22 -15.89 12.48
N TYR A 609 17.78 -15.40 11.35
CA TYR A 609 17.18 -14.07 11.21
C TYR A 609 15.67 -14.16 11.14
N ARG A 610 15.01 -13.71 12.20
CA ARG A 610 13.56 -13.58 12.27
C ARG A 610 13.13 -12.15 12.03
N ASN A 611 12.25 -11.90 11.07
CA ASN A 611 11.73 -10.57 10.79
C ASN A 611 11.10 -9.94 12.06
N ALA A 612 11.48 -8.72 12.38
CA ALA A 612 10.94 -7.97 13.50
C ALA A 612 9.54 -7.41 13.21
N ASN A 613 9.10 -7.43 11.94
CA ASN A 613 7.79 -6.94 11.47
C ASN A 613 7.46 -5.52 11.96
N LEU A 614 8.47 -4.64 11.99
CA LEU A 614 8.25 -3.24 12.33
C LEU A 614 7.38 -2.58 11.25
N ASP A 615 6.36 -1.89 11.67
CA ASP A 615 5.52 -1.07 10.78
C ASP A 615 6.29 0.20 10.31
N PRO A 616 5.79 0.91 9.28
CA PRO A 616 6.47 2.08 8.76
C PRO A 616 6.76 3.19 9.78
N PHE A 617 5.90 3.35 10.79
CA PHE A 617 6.09 4.33 11.85
C PHE A 617 7.15 3.87 12.85
N GLN A 618 7.09 2.61 13.26
CA GLN A 618 8.10 2.00 14.11
C GLN A 618 9.50 2.05 13.49
N LYS A 619 9.60 1.90 12.17
CA LYS A 619 10.89 2.02 11.46
C LYS A 619 11.50 3.44 11.52
N ARG A 620 10.70 4.47 11.77
CA ARG A 620 11.16 5.86 11.94
C ARG A 620 11.58 6.21 13.36
N GLU A 621 11.31 5.33 14.30
CA GLU A 621 11.61 5.56 15.73
C GLU A 621 12.76 4.68 16.17
N ALA A 622 13.90 5.27 16.53
CA ALA A 622 15.03 4.52 17.07
C ALA A 622 14.64 3.67 18.29
N GLY A 623 13.70 4.16 19.12
CA GLY A 623 13.17 3.42 20.27
C GLY A 623 12.47 2.10 19.92
N SER A 624 12.07 1.89 18.68
CA SER A 624 11.48 0.62 18.19
C SER A 624 12.53 -0.45 17.88
N TYR A 625 13.81 -0.06 17.79
CA TYR A 625 14.93 -0.97 17.55
C TYR A 625 15.60 -1.39 18.85
N LYS A 626 16.36 -2.47 18.78
CA LYS A 626 17.13 -2.99 19.91
C LYS A 626 18.56 -3.29 19.47
N ALA A 627 19.52 -3.01 20.34
CA ALA A 627 20.89 -3.45 20.14
C ALA A 627 20.93 -4.98 19.94
N GLY A 628 21.82 -5.45 19.05
CA GLY A 628 21.91 -6.84 18.65
C GLY A 628 20.93 -7.26 17.53
N GLN A 629 19.95 -6.46 17.14
CA GLN A 629 19.18 -6.69 15.91
C GLN A 629 20.06 -6.48 14.68
N VAL A 630 19.65 -7.09 13.57
CA VAL A 630 20.31 -6.95 12.28
C VAL A 630 19.39 -6.24 11.31
N VAL A 631 19.94 -5.31 10.55
CA VAL A 631 19.22 -4.56 9.52
C VAL A 631 19.86 -4.77 8.14
N GLN A 632 19.06 -4.76 7.10
CA GLN A 632 19.49 -4.80 5.71
C GLN A 632 18.74 -3.75 4.90
N PHE A 633 19.48 -2.93 4.16
CA PHE A 633 18.91 -1.85 3.36
C PHE A 633 18.75 -2.25 1.89
N GLU A 634 17.65 -1.87 1.28
CA GLU A 634 17.33 -2.11 -0.14
C GLU A 634 17.88 -1.03 -1.09
N SER A 635 18.56 -0.02 -0.55
CA SER A 635 19.20 1.05 -1.32
C SER A 635 20.52 1.49 -0.68
N ASN A 636 21.46 1.95 -1.48
CA ASN A 636 22.70 2.56 -0.99
C ASN A 636 22.40 3.88 -0.27
N ARG A 637 23.14 4.15 0.82
CA ARG A 637 23.10 5.37 1.62
C ARG A 637 24.52 5.74 2.05
N PRO A 638 24.78 6.96 2.52
CA PRO A 638 26.10 7.30 3.05
C PRO A 638 26.54 6.30 4.13
N GLY A 639 27.68 5.66 3.93
CA GLY A 639 28.22 4.62 4.81
C GLY A 639 27.49 3.27 4.81
N ILE A 640 26.39 3.11 4.02
CA ILE A 640 25.57 1.91 4.00
C ILE A 640 25.41 1.38 2.56
N GLN A 641 25.75 0.12 2.36
CA GLN A 641 25.64 -0.55 1.07
C GLN A 641 24.35 -1.39 1.00
N LYS A 642 23.69 -1.33 -0.16
CA LYS A 642 22.51 -2.14 -0.45
C LYS A 642 22.80 -3.63 -0.29
N GLY A 643 21.91 -4.36 0.36
CA GLY A 643 21.96 -5.82 0.50
C GLY A 643 22.92 -6.31 1.59
N VAL A 644 23.77 -5.45 2.15
CA VAL A 644 24.69 -5.79 3.26
C VAL A 644 23.91 -5.82 4.57
N TYR A 645 24.28 -6.77 5.44
CA TYR A 645 23.70 -6.87 6.79
C TYR A 645 24.52 -6.05 7.77
N TYR A 646 23.85 -5.27 8.59
CA TYR A 646 24.43 -4.46 9.66
C TYR A 646 23.85 -4.86 10.99
N ARG A 647 24.67 -5.04 12.01
CA ARG A 647 24.23 -5.22 13.39
C ARG A 647 24.03 -3.86 14.04
N ILE A 648 22.95 -3.69 14.78
CA ILE A 648 22.71 -2.50 15.59
C ILE A 648 23.55 -2.65 16.85
N GLU A 649 24.56 -1.79 17.01
CA GLU A 649 25.42 -1.73 18.20
C GLU A 649 24.81 -0.91 19.31
N ALA A 650 24.28 0.26 18.97
CA ALA A 650 23.62 1.15 19.90
C ALA A 650 22.38 1.82 19.29
N VAL A 651 21.45 2.15 20.16
CA VAL A 651 20.23 2.89 19.84
C VAL A 651 20.23 4.18 20.64
N LYS A 652 20.41 5.30 19.93
CA LYS A 652 20.39 6.64 20.50
C LYS A 652 18.98 7.22 20.37
N LYS A 653 18.19 7.06 21.42
CA LYS A 653 16.78 7.51 21.41
C LYS A 653 16.65 9.03 21.37
N GLU A 654 17.59 9.73 21.98
CA GLU A 654 17.58 11.20 22.10
C GLU A 654 17.80 11.88 20.75
N THR A 655 18.66 11.30 19.91
CA THR A 655 18.96 11.82 18.54
C THR A 655 18.21 11.08 17.46
N ASN A 656 17.41 10.08 17.83
CA ASN A 656 16.71 9.19 16.90
C ASN A 656 17.65 8.48 15.90
N GLU A 657 18.84 8.05 16.37
CA GLU A 657 19.89 7.44 15.54
C GLU A 657 20.19 6.00 15.95
N LEU A 658 20.65 5.23 14.97
CA LEU A 658 21.15 3.87 15.14
C LEU A 658 22.61 3.82 14.77
N GLU A 659 23.43 3.27 15.65
CA GLU A 659 24.81 2.91 15.34
C GLU A 659 24.88 1.50 14.80
N LEU A 660 25.49 1.34 13.64
CA LEU A 660 25.50 0.12 12.87
C LEU A 660 26.91 -0.39 12.66
N LEU A 661 27.08 -1.71 12.76
CA LEU A 661 28.31 -2.40 12.39
C LEU A 661 28.06 -3.32 11.19
N SER A 662 28.76 -3.10 10.11
CA SER A 662 28.69 -3.98 8.93
C SER A 662 29.22 -5.38 9.25
N LEU A 663 28.42 -6.40 8.95
CA LEU A 663 28.78 -7.80 9.18
C LEU A 663 29.69 -8.37 8.06
N SER A 664 29.90 -7.62 6.98
CA SER A 664 30.76 -8.02 5.85
C SER A 664 32.19 -7.54 5.97
N ASP A 665 32.41 -6.28 6.41
CA ASP A 665 33.71 -5.63 6.43
C ASP A 665 34.05 -4.94 7.76
N GLY A 666 33.20 -5.07 8.78
CA GLY A 666 33.40 -4.53 10.12
C GLY A 666 33.35 -2.99 10.22
N LYS A 667 32.94 -2.29 9.17
CA LYS A 667 32.84 -0.82 9.20
C LYS A 667 31.66 -0.35 10.02
N GLN A 668 31.87 0.74 10.74
CA GLN A 668 30.81 1.41 11.48
C GLN A 668 30.09 2.44 10.61
N ALA A 669 28.81 2.59 10.81
CA ALA A 669 27.96 3.60 10.19
C ALA A 669 26.91 4.10 11.19
N SER A 670 26.46 5.34 11.03
CA SER A 670 25.30 5.86 11.77
C SER A 670 24.19 6.23 10.82
N VAL A 671 22.94 6.00 11.22
CA VAL A 671 21.76 6.34 10.43
C VAL A 671 20.65 6.88 11.31
N SER A 672 20.05 8.01 10.89
CA SER A 672 18.83 8.48 11.53
C SER A 672 17.65 7.58 11.17
N ALA A 673 16.90 7.16 12.18
CA ALA A 673 15.70 6.33 11.99
C ALA A 673 14.66 7.01 11.09
N ASP A 674 14.52 8.34 11.17
CA ASP A 674 13.63 9.10 10.27
C ASP A 674 13.97 8.91 8.79
N SER A 675 15.27 8.78 8.48
CA SER A 675 15.74 8.56 7.12
C SER A 675 15.52 7.13 6.63
N ILE A 676 15.32 6.17 7.54
CA ILE A 676 15.18 4.74 7.20
C ILE A 676 13.89 4.49 6.43
N ALA A 677 12.80 5.10 6.84
CA ALA A 677 11.51 4.99 6.18
C ALA A 677 11.34 6.09 5.12
N GLY A 678 12.11 6.04 4.04
CA GLY A 678 11.81 6.81 2.84
C GLY A 678 10.43 6.47 2.28
N SER A 679 9.99 7.16 1.24
CA SER A 679 8.66 7.05 0.60
C SER A 679 8.23 5.63 0.16
N ARG A 680 9.01 4.58 0.46
CA ARG A 680 8.78 3.18 0.12
C ARG A 680 8.80 2.33 1.39
N ASN A 681 7.69 1.68 1.69
CA ASN A 681 7.47 0.82 2.85
C ASN A 681 8.48 -0.34 3.04
N ASN A 682 9.34 -0.62 2.07
CA ASN A 682 10.27 -1.75 2.06
C ASN A 682 11.75 -1.35 1.97
N SER A 683 12.12 -0.13 2.36
CA SER A 683 13.51 0.33 2.23
C SER A 683 14.50 -0.32 3.21
N VAL A 684 14.00 -0.97 4.27
CA VAL A 684 14.82 -1.67 5.26
C VAL A 684 14.10 -2.90 5.80
N HIS A 685 14.86 -3.98 5.97
CA HIS A 685 14.44 -5.17 6.71
C HIS A 685 15.13 -5.19 8.07
N VAL A 686 14.37 -5.51 9.10
CA VAL A 686 14.86 -5.56 10.49
C VAL A 686 14.64 -6.97 11.03
N PHE A 687 15.69 -7.55 11.63
CA PHE A 687 15.66 -8.93 12.08
C PHE A 687 16.08 -9.05 13.54
N HIS A 688 15.39 -9.90 14.28
CA HIS A 688 15.89 -10.46 15.52
C HIS A 688 16.87 -11.58 15.18
N VAL A 689 17.96 -11.67 15.91
CA VAL A 689 18.93 -12.77 15.82
C VAL A 689 18.58 -13.79 16.89
N GLU A 690 18.31 -15.01 16.46
CA GLU A 690 17.93 -16.12 17.35
C GLU A 690 18.90 -17.28 17.15
N LYS A 691 19.45 -17.79 18.24
CA LYS A 691 20.24 -19.00 18.21
C LYS A 691 19.30 -20.22 18.28
N LYS A 692 19.32 -21.05 17.26
CA LYS A 692 18.54 -22.28 17.21
C LYS A 692 19.41 -23.46 16.83
N GLU A 693 19.14 -24.60 17.47
CA GLU A 693 19.76 -25.86 17.11
C GLU A 693 19.05 -26.48 15.91
N MET A 694 19.83 -27.01 14.97
CA MET A 694 19.35 -27.76 13.81
C MET A 694 19.91 -29.18 13.87
N ARG A 695 19.07 -30.17 13.58
CA ARG A 695 19.45 -31.60 13.59
C ARG A 695 19.08 -32.27 12.28
N VAL A 696 19.66 -33.43 12.03
CA VAL A 696 19.23 -34.32 10.95
C VAL A 696 17.81 -34.79 11.22
N GLY A 697 16.96 -34.80 10.21
CA GLY A 697 15.51 -35.06 10.30
C GLY A 697 14.67 -33.77 10.54
N GLU A 698 15.29 -32.63 10.79
CA GLU A 698 14.60 -31.37 11.10
C GLU A 698 13.75 -30.89 9.95
N LYS A 699 12.46 -30.61 10.20
CA LYS A 699 11.60 -29.88 9.25
C LYS A 699 11.87 -28.41 9.36
N ILE A 700 12.22 -27.79 8.24
CA ILE A 700 12.54 -26.37 8.13
C ILE A 700 11.77 -25.72 6.99
N ARG A 701 11.63 -24.41 7.04
CA ARG A 701 11.14 -23.58 5.91
C ARG A 701 12.04 -22.38 5.68
N PHE A 702 12.12 -21.97 4.42
CA PHE A 702 12.81 -20.77 4.04
C PHE A 702 11.91 -19.54 4.31
N THR A 703 12.37 -18.60 5.14
CA THR A 703 11.61 -17.40 5.50
C THR A 703 11.76 -16.28 4.47
N ARG A 704 12.75 -16.41 3.56
CA ARG A 704 13.03 -15.50 2.47
C ARG A 704 13.42 -16.28 1.21
N SER A 705 13.18 -15.70 0.02
CA SER A 705 13.66 -16.31 -1.22
C SER A 705 15.19 -16.37 -1.21
N THR A 706 15.74 -17.57 -1.42
CA THR A 706 17.18 -17.85 -1.37
C THR A 706 17.72 -17.76 -2.79
N PRO A 707 18.63 -16.84 -3.07
CA PRO A 707 19.27 -16.75 -4.38
C PRO A 707 20.10 -18.01 -4.70
N ALA A 708 20.28 -18.28 -5.99
CA ALA A 708 20.99 -19.48 -6.43
C ALA A 708 22.48 -19.48 -6.03
N ASP A 709 23.11 -18.34 -5.93
CA ASP A 709 24.50 -18.16 -5.50
C ASP A 709 24.73 -18.44 -4.01
N MET A 710 23.67 -18.53 -3.21
CA MET A 710 23.74 -18.96 -1.80
C MET A 710 23.64 -20.47 -1.63
N LEU A 711 23.49 -21.21 -2.72
CA LEU A 711 23.41 -22.67 -2.74
C LEU A 711 24.73 -23.27 -3.24
N THR A 712 25.32 -24.20 -2.48
CA THR A 712 26.63 -24.78 -2.82
C THR A 712 26.51 -25.90 -3.88
N ASN A 713 25.44 -26.67 -3.89
CA ASN A 713 25.14 -27.72 -4.88
C ASN A 713 23.70 -27.51 -5.40
N GLY A 714 23.54 -26.64 -6.37
CA GLY A 714 22.22 -26.31 -6.92
C GLY A 714 22.22 -26.32 -8.44
N ASP A 715 21.04 -26.49 -9.02
CA ASP A 715 20.76 -26.41 -10.47
C ASP A 715 20.72 -24.96 -11.00
N GLY A 716 21.31 -24.02 -10.30
CA GLY A 716 21.27 -22.59 -10.64
C GLY A 716 19.92 -21.92 -10.39
N LYS A 717 18.98 -22.60 -9.74
CA LYS A 717 17.65 -22.05 -9.45
C LYS A 717 17.53 -21.58 -7.99
N SER A 718 16.94 -20.42 -7.77
CA SER A 718 16.59 -19.91 -6.44
C SER A 718 15.57 -20.79 -5.72
N ILE A 719 15.49 -20.66 -4.39
CA ILE A 719 14.45 -21.30 -3.59
C ILE A 719 13.44 -20.21 -3.17
N PRO A 720 12.18 -20.36 -3.48
CA PRO A 720 11.14 -19.41 -3.07
C PRO A 720 11.01 -19.34 -1.53
N SER A 721 10.62 -18.16 -1.02
CA SER A 721 10.19 -18.02 0.38
C SER A 721 9.02 -18.97 0.68
N LYS A 722 8.89 -19.41 1.94
CA LYS A 722 7.89 -20.38 2.43
C LYS A 722 8.04 -21.81 1.91
N THR A 723 9.10 -22.13 1.17
CA THR A 723 9.39 -23.51 0.75
C THR A 723 9.76 -24.32 1.99
N GLY A 724 9.05 -25.42 2.22
CA GLY A 724 9.34 -26.40 3.25
C GLY A 724 10.43 -27.38 2.81
N ALA A 725 11.19 -27.89 3.76
CA ALA A 725 12.29 -28.81 3.50
C ALA A 725 12.62 -29.69 4.74
N VAL A 726 13.44 -30.72 4.55
CA VAL A 726 13.95 -31.55 5.61
C VAL A 726 15.49 -31.58 5.52
N ILE A 727 16.16 -31.48 6.65
CA ILE A 727 17.62 -31.64 6.74
C ILE A 727 17.96 -33.14 6.69
N GLU A 728 18.61 -33.58 5.61
CA GLU A 728 19.00 -34.97 5.44
C GLU A 728 20.38 -35.30 6.05
N ARG A 729 21.33 -34.32 6.02
CA ARG A 729 22.68 -34.47 6.56
C ARG A 729 23.25 -33.08 6.96
N ILE A 730 24.13 -33.10 7.94
CA ILE A 730 24.84 -31.90 8.42
C ILE A 730 26.33 -32.18 8.39
N ASP A 731 27.10 -31.37 7.65
CA ASP A 731 28.56 -31.43 7.56
C ASP A 731 29.16 -30.09 7.97
N GLY A 732 29.57 -29.94 9.22
CA GLY A 732 30.00 -28.65 9.77
C GLY A 732 28.88 -27.60 9.68
N THR A 733 29.08 -26.53 8.91
CA THR A 733 28.08 -25.49 8.69
C THR A 733 27.14 -25.78 7.50
N GLN A 734 27.44 -26.84 6.73
CA GLN A 734 26.69 -27.20 5.53
C GLN A 734 25.46 -28.02 5.87
N LEU A 735 24.29 -27.54 5.52
CA LEU A 735 23.03 -28.26 5.63
C LEU A 735 22.67 -28.86 4.28
N HIS A 736 22.66 -30.18 4.19
CA HIS A 736 22.12 -30.89 3.02
C HIS A 736 20.63 -31.07 3.20
N ILE A 737 19.85 -30.46 2.31
CA ILE A 737 18.44 -30.25 2.49
C ILE A 737 17.68 -30.82 1.30
N LYS A 738 16.60 -31.56 1.60
CA LYS A 738 15.61 -31.98 0.59
C LYS A 738 14.38 -31.11 0.68
N LEU A 739 14.11 -30.39 -0.39
CA LEU A 739 12.91 -29.57 -0.51
C LEU A 739 11.65 -30.41 -0.68
N SER A 740 10.49 -29.86 -0.33
CA SER A 740 9.18 -30.52 -0.53
C SER A 740 8.90 -30.93 -1.98
N SER A 741 9.58 -30.32 -2.96
CA SER A 741 9.57 -30.72 -4.38
C SER A 741 10.43 -31.96 -4.71
N GLY A 742 11.13 -32.55 -3.75
CA GLY A 742 12.10 -33.62 -3.94
C GLY A 742 13.51 -33.15 -4.35
N ARG A 743 13.70 -31.88 -4.69
CA ARG A 743 14.99 -31.27 -5.06
C ARG A 743 15.93 -31.25 -3.86
N GLN A 744 17.16 -31.68 -4.05
CA GLN A 744 18.23 -31.65 -3.04
C GLN A 744 19.12 -30.41 -3.26
N VAL A 745 19.46 -29.71 -2.20
CA VAL A 745 20.31 -28.52 -2.19
C VAL A 745 21.19 -28.49 -0.95
N THR A 746 22.31 -27.78 -1.00
CA THR A 746 23.16 -27.56 0.15
C THR A 746 23.21 -26.07 0.47
N VAL A 747 22.97 -25.73 1.74
CA VAL A 747 22.97 -24.38 2.26
C VAL A 747 23.98 -24.24 3.38
N ASP A 748 24.84 -23.24 3.31
CA ASP A 748 25.75 -22.90 4.40
C ASP A 748 24.98 -22.06 5.45
N SER A 749 24.81 -22.63 6.65
CA SER A 749 24.07 -21.98 7.75
C SER A 749 24.74 -20.72 8.30
N GLU A 750 26.02 -20.48 8.02
CA GLU A 750 26.71 -19.25 8.39
C GLU A 750 26.50 -18.15 7.34
N LYS A 751 26.26 -18.50 6.09
CA LYS A 751 25.99 -17.56 5.01
C LYS A 751 24.53 -17.22 4.85
N TRP A 752 23.64 -18.22 5.00
CA TRP A 752 22.21 -18.05 4.83
C TRP A 752 21.45 -18.30 6.13
N LYS A 753 20.90 -17.27 6.72
CA LYS A 753 20.28 -17.28 8.06
C LYS A 753 18.74 -17.17 8.03
N HIS A 754 18.13 -17.25 6.83
CA HIS A 754 16.70 -17.10 6.64
C HIS A 754 15.98 -18.44 6.54
N ILE A 755 16.12 -19.23 7.56
CA ILE A 755 15.40 -20.51 7.75
C ILE A 755 14.78 -20.54 9.15
N GLU A 756 13.70 -21.27 9.34
CA GLU A 756 13.09 -21.53 10.64
C GLU A 756 12.53 -22.95 10.72
N TRP A 757 12.23 -23.43 11.92
CA TRP A 757 11.51 -24.71 12.09
C TRP A 757 10.13 -24.64 11.48
N ASP A 758 9.65 -25.73 10.87
CA ASP A 758 8.37 -25.82 10.13
C ASP A 758 7.37 -26.77 10.79
N TYR A 759 7.31 -26.79 12.13
CA TYR A 759 6.29 -27.57 12.86
C TYR A 759 5.03 -26.78 13.11
N THR A 760 5.15 -25.49 13.46
CA THR A 760 4.00 -24.63 13.74
C THR A 760 3.90 -23.46 12.76
N HIS A 761 2.68 -23.06 12.52
CA HIS A 761 2.33 -21.96 11.59
C HIS A 761 1.49 -20.89 12.27
N ASN A 762 1.47 -19.70 11.74
CA ASN A 762 0.39 -18.72 11.96
C ASN A 762 -0.64 -18.81 10.83
N LEU A 763 -1.83 -18.25 11.02
CA LEU A 763 -2.89 -18.28 10.03
C LEU A 763 -2.46 -17.68 8.66
N TYR A 764 -1.54 -16.71 8.66
CA TYR A 764 -1.05 -16.08 7.42
C TYR A 764 -0.05 -16.96 6.64
N ASN A 765 0.70 -17.83 7.35
CA ASN A 765 1.68 -18.71 6.70
C ASN A 765 1.02 -19.88 5.97
N VAL A 766 -0.17 -20.32 6.40
CA VAL A 766 -0.93 -21.42 5.81
C VAL A 766 -1.98 -20.99 4.79
N LYS A 767 -2.06 -19.69 4.49
CA LYS A 767 -3.13 -19.08 3.71
C LYS A 767 -3.35 -19.73 2.34
N ASP A 768 -2.27 -20.08 1.67
CA ASP A 768 -2.28 -20.66 0.31
C ASP A 768 -2.11 -22.20 0.28
N ARG A 769 -2.31 -22.88 1.43
CA ARG A 769 -2.10 -24.31 1.58
C ARG A 769 -3.32 -24.99 2.22
N ARG A 770 -3.57 -26.24 1.89
CA ARG A 770 -4.55 -27.11 2.55
C ARG A 770 -3.85 -28.30 3.17
N PHE A 771 -4.42 -28.80 4.26
CA PHE A 771 -3.92 -29.93 5.02
C PHE A 771 -5.06 -30.91 5.29
N GLU A 772 -4.74 -32.20 5.40
CA GLU A 772 -5.76 -33.16 5.79
C GLU A 772 -6.24 -32.87 7.22
N ASN A 773 -5.31 -32.58 8.13
CA ASN A 773 -5.60 -32.32 9.52
C ASN A 773 -5.14 -30.91 9.92
N VAL A 774 -5.97 -30.19 10.65
CA VAL A 774 -5.63 -28.89 11.25
C VAL A 774 -5.86 -28.94 12.75
N ILE A 775 -4.84 -28.57 13.52
CA ILE A 775 -4.95 -28.35 14.96
C ILE A 775 -4.69 -26.87 15.21
N ILE A 776 -5.65 -26.18 15.80
CA ILE A 776 -5.54 -24.73 16.07
C ILE A 776 -5.82 -24.42 17.53
N ILE A 777 -5.05 -23.47 18.10
CA ILE A 777 -5.34 -22.92 19.39
C ILE A 777 -6.08 -21.58 19.22
N MET A 778 -7.28 -21.49 19.82
CA MET A 778 -8.13 -20.29 19.81
C MET A 778 -8.50 -19.92 21.24
N GLU A 779 -7.69 -19.10 21.89
CA GLU A 779 -7.96 -18.64 23.27
C GLU A 779 -9.05 -17.57 23.25
N SER A 780 -10.10 -17.74 24.07
CA SER A 780 -11.32 -16.90 24.08
C SER A 780 -11.06 -15.40 24.31
N TRP A 781 -10.01 -15.04 25.04
CA TRP A 781 -9.64 -13.68 25.35
C TRP A 781 -8.81 -12.99 24.25
N LYS A 782 -8.28 -13.74 23.30
CA LYS A 782 -7.52 -13.20 22.15
C LYS A 782 -8.46 -12.81 21.02
N LYS A 783 -9.13 -11.67 21.15
CA LYS A 783 -10.16 -11.19 20.20
C LYS A 783 -9.73 -11.25 18.72
N HIS A 784 -8.46 -11.03 18.39
CA HIS A 784 -7.97 -11.09 17.01
C HIS A 784 -7.96 -12.51 16.42
N PHE A 785 -7.97 -13.54 17.27
CA PHE A 785 -7.93 -14.94 16.85
C PHE A 785 -9.20 -15.70 17.22
N ALA A 786 -9.94 -15.25 18.23
CA ALA A 786 -11.27 -15.74 18.56
C ALA A 786 -12.32 -14.99 17.73
N SER A 787 -12.28 -15.17 16.40
CA SER A 787 -13.11 -14.46 15.42
C SER A 787 -13.63 -15.39 14.34
N GLN A 788 -14.75 -15.00 13.71
CA GLN A 788 -15.36 -15.76 12.60
C GLN A 788 -14.39 -15.93 11.43
N GLU A 789 -13.58 -14.91 11.14
CA GLU A 789 -12.55 -14.98 10.11
C GLU A 789 -11.48 -16.05 10.42
N ALA A 790 -10.96 -16.07 11.66
CA ALA A 790 -9.97 -17.06 12.06
C ALA A 790 -10.54 -18.47 12.01
N LEU A 791 -11.81 -18.62 12.42
CA LEU A 791 -12.56 -19.89 12.31
C LEU A 791 -12.73 -20.30 10.84
N HIS A 792 -13.17 -19.41 9.98
CA HIS A 792 -13.31 -19.65 8.54
C HIS A 792 -11.97 -20.09 7.91
N ASN A 793 -10.89 -19.40 8.25
CA ASN A 793 -9.57 -19.78 7.80
C ASN A 793 -9.16 -21.19 8.29
N ALA A 794 -9.47 -21.55 9.54
CA ALA A 794 -9.19 -22.89 10.04
C ALA A 794 -10.00 -23.96 9.30
N LEU A 795 -11.30 -23.74 9.10
CA LEU A 795 -12.21 -24.63 8.37
C LEU A 795 -11.74 -24.85 6.92
N THR A 796 -11.45 -23.78 6.18
CA THR A 796 -11.05 -23.84 4.77
C THR A 796 -9.67 -24.48 4.56
N LYS A 797 -8.80 -24.48 5.58
CA LYS A 797 -7.48 -25.15 5.51
C LYS A 797 -7.52 -26.63 5.89
N SER A 798 -8.58 -27.09 6.50
CA SER A 798 -8.79 -28.48 6.87
C SER A 798 -9.58 -29.23 5.80
N SER A 799 -9.02 -30.33 5.26
CA SER A 799 -9.75 -31.18 4.31
C SER A 799 -10.37 -32.41 4.94
N LEU A 800 -9.95 -32.83 6.13
CA LEU A 800 -10.46 -34.04 6.78
C LEU A 800 -10.81 -33.80 8.26
N ASN A 801 -9.88 -33.34 9.07
CA ASN A 801 -10.06 -33.19 10.50
C ASN A 801 -9.65 -31.80 10.99
N LEU A 802 -10.52 -31.19 11.81
CA LEU A 802 -10.24 -29.94 12.52
C LEU A 802 -10.34 -30.18 14.03
N LYS A 803 -9.32 -29.78 14.79
CA LYS A 803 -9.31 -29.75 16.25
C LYS A 803 -9.00 -28.35 16.74
N ILE A 804 -9.91 -27.77 17.51
CA ILE A 804 -9.76 -26.45 18.13
C ILE A 804 -9.49 -26.64 19.62
N ILE A 805 -8.39 -26.09 20.12
CA ILE A 805 -8.05 -26.12 21.55
C ILE A 805 -8.27 -24.72 22.12
N THR A 806 -9.02 -24.62 23.21
CA THR A 806 -9.37 -23.34 23.86
C THR A 806 -9.24 -23.40 25.37
N ASP A 807 -9.19 -22.22 26.00
CA ASP A 807 -9.22 -22.01 27.43
C ASP A 807 -10.65 -22.18 28.02
N ASN A 808 -11.64 -21.71 27.27
CA ASN A 808 -13.05 -21.79 27.68
C ASN A 808 -13.95 -21.86 26.46
N LYS A 809 -14.66 -22.96 26.30
CA LYS A 809 -15.53 -23.22 25.13
C LYS A 809 -16.70 -22.25 25.06
N GLY A 810 -17.37 -21.98 26.18
CA GLY A 810 -18.50 -21.05 26.23
C GLY A 810 -18.09 -19.63 25.82
N LYS A 811 -17.03 -19.10 26.43
CA LYS A 811 -16.50 -17.76 26.10
C LYS A 811 -15.97 -17.69 24.66
N LEU A 812 -15.38 -18.77 24.13
CA LEU A 812 -14.95 -18.82 22.73
C LEU A 812 -16.16 -18.71 21.80
N LEU A 813 -17.21 -19.48 22.04
CA LEU A 813 -18.45 -19.45 21.23
C LEU A 813 -19.08 -18.04 21.28
N ASP A 814 -19.13 -17.41 22.46
CA ASP A 814 -19.63 -16.04 22.61
C ASP A 814 -18.77 -15.02 21.85
N SER A 815 -17.45 -15.19 21.88
CA SER A 815 -16.55 -14.35 21.10
C SER A 815 -16.82 -14.52 19.59
N LEU A 816 -16.95 -15.74 19.11
CA LEU A 816 -17.22 -16.04 17.70
C LEU A 816 -18.57 -15.49 17.23
N ARG A 817 -19.62 -15.47 18.09
CA ARG A 817 -20.91 -14.84 17.80
C ARG A 817 -20.79 -13.34 17.53
N GLY A 818 -20.03 -12.64 18.38
CA GLY A 818 -19.93 -11.17 18.38
C GLY A 818 -18.75 -10.58 17.59
N ASN A 819 -17.80 -11.41 17.15
CA ASN A 819 -16.56 -10.94 16.57
C ASN A 819 -16.36 -11.47 15.14
N PRO A 820 -16.75 -10.69 14.11
CA PRO A 820 -16.51 -11.08 12.73
C PRO A 820 -15.03 -11.17 12.36
N GLY A 821 -14.14 -10.44 13.07
CA GLY A 821 -12.71 -10.40 12.80
C GLY A 821 -12.29 -9.38 11.73
N PHE A 822 -13.23 -8.79 11.00
CA PHE A 822 -12.93 -7.87 9.93
C PHE A 822 -12.56 -6.49 10.45
N ARG A 823 -11.59 -5.87 9.80
CA ARG A 823 -11.36 -4.43 9.92
C ARG A 823 -12.30 -3.73 8.94
N GLN A 824 -13.44 -3.29 9.45
CA GLN A 824 -14.41 -2.57 8.64
C GLN A 824 -13.82 -1.28 8.08
N THR A 825 -14.28 -0.88 6.90
CA THR A 825 -14.02 0.46 6.38
C THR A 825 -14.82 1.47 7.19
N ALA A 826 -14.47 2.75 7.08
CA ALA A 826 -15.20 3.81 7.76
C ALA A 826 -16.67 3.90 7.31
N LEU A 827 -16.94 3.62 6.04
CA LEU A 827 -18.31 3.62 5.48
C LEU A 827 -19.15 2.40 5.90
N GLN A 828 -18.50 1.29 6.28
CA GLN A 828 -19.19 0.05 6.70
C GLN A 828 -19.45 -0.02 8.20
N ASP A 829 -18.66 0.74 8.98
CA ASP A 829 -18.73 0.62 10.43
C ASP A 829 -20.04 1.20 10.97
N LYS A 830 -20.96 0.32 11.39
CA LYS A 830 -22.28 0.70 11.92
C LYS A 830 -22.22 1.45 13.25
N ARG A 831 -21.06 1.43 13.93
CA ARG A 831 -20.82 2.24 15.15
C ARG A 831 -20.64 3.72 14.81
N VAL A 832 -20.48 4.02 13.53
CA VAL A 832 -20.22 5.34 12.99
C VAL A 832 -21.48 5.81 12.25
N SER A 833 -22.16 6.83 12.77
CA SER A 833 -23.25 7.51 12.05
C SER A 833 -22.77 8.87 11.54
N ILE A 834 -22.64 9.00 10.24
CA ILE A 834 -22.16 10.23 9.62
C ILE A 834 -23.28 11.29 9.64
N ASP A 835 -23.11 12.38 10.40
CA ASP A 835 -24.03 13.51 10.33
C ASP A 835 -23.92 14.14 8.94
N ARG A 836 -25.07 14.22 8.26
CA ARG A 836 -25.18 14.77 6.89
C ARG A 836 -24.77 16.23 6.80
N ARG A 837 -24.92 17.00 7.88
CA ARG A 837 -24.51 18.41 7.94
C ARG A 837 -22.99 18.51 7.98
N GLU A 838 -22.35 17.64 8.76
CA GLU A 838 -20.88 17.55 8.85
C GLU A 838 -20.27 17.06 7.53
N LEU A 839 -20.88 16.05 6.88
CA LEU A 839 -20.44 15.58 5.57
C LEU A 839 -20.58 16.67 4.48
N ALA A 840 -21.65 17.46 4.52
CA ALA A 840 -21.87 18.57 3.58
C ALA A 840 -20.91 19.74 3.83
N ALA A 841 -20.65 20.07 5.09
CA ALA A 841 -19.66 21.07 5.48
C ALA A 841 -18.25 20.63 5.08
N PHE A 842 -17.94 19.36 5.26
CA PHE A 842 -16.71 18.72 4.86
C PHE A 842 -16.52 18.72 3.33
N ASP A 843 -17.57 18.36 2.57
CA ASP A 843 -17.55 18.42 1.09
C ASP A 843 -17.29 19.86 0.60
N LYS A 844 -17.87 20.85 1.27
CA LYS A 844 -17.64 22.27 0.98
C LYS A 844 -16.22 22.72 1.31
N GLN A 845 -15.66 22.26 2.41
CA GLN A 845 -14.32 22.66 2.89
C GLN A 845 -13.19 22.02 2.07
N TYR A 846 -13.33 20.75 1.67
CA TYR A 846 -12.28 19.96 1.03
C TYR A 846 -12.53 19.67 -0.45
N GLY A 847 -13.63 20.17 -1.01
CA GLY A 847 -13.93 20.10 -2.45
C GLY A 847 -14.01 18.67 -2.96
N LEU A 848 -14.75 17.80 -2.28
CA LEU A 848 -14.91 16.40 -2.68
C LEU A 848 -15.52 16.23 -4.08
N GLY A 849 -16.08 17.33 -4.65
CA GLY A 849 -16.60 17.37 -6.01
C GLY A 849 -17.67 16.30 -6.27
N LEU A 850 -18.42 15.93 -5.23
CA LEU A 850 -19.56 15.05 -5.40
C LEU A 850 -20.55 15.74 -6.34
N SER A 851 -20.74 15.22 -7.54
CA SER A 851 -21.74 15.72 -8.47
C SER A 851 -23.13 15.64 -7.80
N PHE A 852 -24.05 16.54 -8.18
CA PHE A 852 -25.40 16.58 -7.65
C PHE A 852 -26.10 15.20 -7.71
N GLY A 853 -25.80 14.39 -8.73
CA GLY A 853 -26.27 13.00 -8.88
C GLY A 853 -25.73 12.04 -7.82
N ALA A 854 -24.44 12.10 -7.49
CA ALA A 854 -23.87 11.26 -6.43
C ALA A 854 -24.37 11.68 -5.04
N ARG A 855 -24.60 12.98 -4.80
CA ARG A 855 -25.26 13.48 -3.58
C ARG A 855 -26.70 13.01 -3.47
N SER A 856 -27.41 12.96 -4.61
CA SER A 856 -28.78 12.46 -4.68
C SER A 856 -28.86 10.95 -4.47
N LEU A 857 -27.91 10.17 -5.00
CA LEU A 857 -27.82 8.73 -4.78
C LEU A 857 -27.55 8.39 -3.32
N LEU A 858 -26.58 9.04 -2.68
CA LEU A 858 -26.31 8.88 -1.25
C LEU A 858 -27.49 9.30 -0.37
N ARG A 859 -28.27 10.32 -0.79
CA ARG A 859 -29.51 10.73 -0.10
C ARG A 859 -30.65 9.71 -0.27
N VAL A 860 -30.76 9.13 -1.46
CA VAL A 860 -31.80 8.13 -1.76
C VAL A 860 -31.47 6.80 -1.07
N GLU A 861 -30.22 6.35 -1.09
CA GLU A 861 -29.80 5.14 -0.39
C GLU A 861 -29.93 5.26 1.13
N ALA A 862 -29.54 6.40 1.71
CA ALA A 862 -29.75 6.62 3.13
C ALA A 862 -31.22 6.81 3.54
N ALA A 863 -32.08 7.26 2.62
CA ALA A 863 -33.53 7.28 2.83
C ALA A 863 -34.15 5.87 2.71
N ILE A 864 -33.60 5.06 1.79
CA ILE A 864 -33.97 3.64 1.64
C ILE A 864 -33.51 2.84 2.86
N ASP A 865 -32.30 3.02 3.34
CA ASP A 865 -31.81 2.33 4.54
C ASP A 865 -32.61 2.71 5.78
N LYS A 866 -32.99 3.99 5.94
CA LYS A 866 -33.86 4.43 7.02
C LYS A 866 -35.29 3.89 6.90
N ALA A 867 -35.79 3.78 5.68
CA ALA A 867 -37.08 3.16 5.39
C ALA A 867 -37.03 1.64 5.61
N VAL A 868 -35.95 0.98 5.24
CA VAL A 868 -35.70 -0.46 5.45
C VAL A 868 -35.57 -0.79 6.95
N ILE A 869 -34.85 0.06 7.70
CA ILE A 869 -34.72 -0.11 9.16
C ILE A 869 -36.08 0.13 9.84
N SER A 870 -36.82 1.15 9.42
CA SER A 870 -38.17 1.43 9.92
C SER A 870 -39.22 0.39 9.48
N ALA A 871 -39.04 -0.24 8.31
CA ALA A 871 -39.95 -1.24 7.78
C ALA A 871 -39.65 -2.67 8.24
N LYS A 872 -38.49 -2.95 8.83
CA LYS A 872 -38.20 -4.25 9.48
C LYS A 872 -39.12 -4.53 10.67
N ASP A 873 -39.69 -3.48 11.26
CA ASP A 873 -40.65 -3.66 12.36
C ASP A 873 -42.13 -3.74 11.92
N THR A 874 -42.46 -3.49 10.65
CA THR A 874 -43.92 -3.45 10.28
C THR A 874 -44.30 -3.84 8.85
N PHE A 875 -43.50 -4.28 7.90
CA PHE A 875 -44.04 -4.74 6.59
C PHE A 875 -42.97 -5.18 5.58
N VAL A 876 -42.76 -6.47 5.44
CA VAL A 876 -41.75 -7.07 4.54
C VAL A 876 -42.19 -7.15 3.06
N ASP A 877 -43.46 -6.99 2.71
CA ASP A 877 -43.94 -7.38 1.36
C ASP A 877 -44.50 -6.27 0.45
N LYS A 878 -44.63 -5.03 0.90
CA LYS A 878 -45.24 -3.95 0.08
C LYS A 878 -44.27 -2.97 -0.55
N THR A 879 -42.96 -3.04 -0.23
CA THR A 879 -41.99 -2.03 -0.66
C THR A 879 -41.14 -2.40 -1.87
N LYS A 880 -41.04 -3.67 -2.24
CA LYS A 880 -40.29 -4.12 -3.44
C LYS A 880 -40.66 -3.37 -4.74
N PRO A 881 -41.94 -3.15 -5.06
CA PRO A 881 -42.31 -2.45 -6.31
C PRO A 881 -41.99 -0.96 -6.31
N VAL A 882 -41.97 -0.32 -5.14
CA VAL A 882 -41.67 1.12 -5.00
C VAL A 882 -40.18 1.38 -5.13
N VAL A 883 -39.33 0.50 -4.57
CA VAL A 883 -37.88 0.55 -4.67
C VAL A 883 -37.42 0.30 -6.11
N GLU A 884 -38.07 -0.59 -6.81
CA GLU A 884 -37.78 -0.90 -8.21
C GLU A 884 -38.20 0.24 -9.16
N LYS A 885 -39.34 0.88 -8.91
CA LYS A 885 -39.75 2.11 -9.62
C LYS A 885 -38.84 3.29 -9.35
N LEU A 886 -38.39 3.48 -8.12
CA LEU A 886 -37.41 4.53 -7.80
C LEU A 886 -36.05 4.25 -8.45
N ARG A 887 -35.60 3.01 -8.51
CA ARG A 887 -34.37 2.62 -9.25
C ARG A 887 -34.49 2.85 -10.77
N GLN A 888 -35.66 2.59 -11.36
CA GLN A 888 -35.94 2.90 -12.76
C GLN A 888 -35.99 4.41 -13.04
N TYR A 889 -36.58 5.18 -12.14
CA TYR A 889 -36.64 6.65 -12.26
C TYR A 889 -35.28 7.32 -12.13
N THR A 890 -34.40 6.77 -11.29
CA THR A 890 -33.02 7.25 -11.16
C THR A 890 -32.17 6.87 -12.38
N ARG A 891 -32.42 5.71 -12.99
CA ARG A 891 -31.78 5.29 -14.25
C ARG A 891 -32.17 6.15 -15.45
N GLN A 892 -33.42 6.66 -15.52
CA GLN A 892 -33.88 7.55 -16.61
C GLN A 892 -33.37 8.99 -16.48
N LYS A 893 -32.96 9.46 -15.29
CA LYS A 893 -32.42 10.81 -15.09
C LYS A 893 -30.86 10.86 -15.12
N SER A 894 -30.19 9.71 -15.23
CA SER A 894 -28.73 9.65 -15.37
C SER A 894 -28.27 9.34 -16.82
N LEU A 895 -29.21 9.22 -17.73
CA LEU A 895 -29.02 9.33 -19.19
C LEU A 895 -29.34 10.78 -19.59
#